data_dd3cc34cd68097cc51bd279ef7f23d71
#
_entry.id   dd3cc34cd68097cc51bd279ef7f23d71
#
_cell.length_a   1.000
_cell.length_b   1.000
_cell.length_c   1.000
_cell.angle_alpha   90.00
_cell.angle_beta   90.00
_cell.angle_gamma   90.00
#
_symmetry.space_group_name_H-M   'P 1'
#
loop_
_entity.id
_entity.type
_entity.pdbx_description
1 polymer ?
#
loop_
_entity_poly.entity_id
_entity_poly.type
_entity_poly.pdbx_seq_one_letter_code
_entity_poly.pdbx_strand_id
1 'polypeptide(L)'
;MACALCERLSFDGRTRLFQCRMLWSVAAGRSRMGAKRSIVKENKNGRQNSQNAEKRSRKRKNPKAVRQLTAIYVSLVLAAAGAIGGGVFWAVHSTRVTEELIAENTQESTTEEESTVPAAIEETEETQETEPETETETETETETEMLVELTEDNIDGYVKVESCKIVQGTGTFSVKASVEEKPASDDDNFYLLKMNMYDTELDAGAEPIAFVPKDKEFSLTANVNENQVDSRLMSKFVVAVKLEDAYVPLCDPCYMTNPEALASYQAAYPQRSSIKGILVDPLRVDELDDLHVNHAAYNIPVGNILGETTNGLFPTVYYTYDGRTYAFNGQRIAEYDSIFSRLTAKGITISAILLNNKSSAYPELTHPLSRGGSANYYAFNAAEADGVKTLAAVGAFLAQRYRDNDHGIVMNWIVGNEVNVRSDWNYMQYVDLDTYAREYANAVRVFYNSIKSMNANARVYVSMDQQWNRDLSSKNSYDVRDLLVSMNQVISSEGNIDWGLADHPYAYPLTNTTFWNSSGKIQKLITNSENTSIVTMQNINVITNFLQKEEMLTADGEVRPVILSELGYSSSQGEINQAAAFAYAYYAAENNPYINAILLSRQTDAGEEIAQGLALGLSTQGGQHKYIYEVYKNIDQVNSNSYTEFAKSVIGITNWSEVIQPAN
;
A
#
# COMPACT_ATOMS: atom_id res chain seq x y z
N MET A 1 -40.84 20.27 -12.86
CA MET A 1 -39.55 20.92 -12.65
C MET A 1 -38.33 19.96 -12.82
N ALA A 2 -38.51 18.69 -13.03
CA ALA A 2 -37.40 17.73 -13.23
C ALA A 2 -36.94 17.58 -14.70
N CYS A 3 -37.61 18.22 -15.67
CA CYS A 3 -37.32 18.08 -17.11
C CYS A 3 -36.40 19.16 -17.68
N ALA A 4 -36.20 20.28 -16.98
CA ALA A 4 -35.44 21.42 -17.49
C ALA A 4 -33.93 21.38 -17.17
N LEU A 5 -33.49 20.46 -16.30
CA LEU A 5 -32.05 20.31 -15.95
C LEU A 5 -31.31 19.28 -16.83
N CYS A 6 -32.02 18.50 -17.65
CA CYS A 6 -31.41 17.47 -18.49
C CYS A 6 -30.88 17.96 -19.84
N GLU A 7 -31.15 19.20 -20.24
CA GLU A 7 -30.79 19.70 -21.59
C GLU A 7 -29.43 20.42 -21.67
N ARG A 8 -28.68 20.58 -20.55
CA ARG A 8 -27.41 21.33 -20.57
C ARG A 8 -26.13 20.52 -20.36
N LEU A 9 -26.21 19.20 -20.30
CA LEU A 9 -25.01 18.37 -20.20
C LEU A 9 -24.94 17.40 -21.39
N SER A 10 -24.13 17.75 -22.38
CA SER A 10 -23.82 16.88 -23.51
C SER A 10 -22.82 15.82 -23.10
N PHE A 11 -23.28 14.63 -22.73
CA PHE A 11 -22.45 13.44 -22.56
C PHE A 11 -23.03 12.27 -23.33
N ASP A 12 -22.15 11.35 -23.77
CA ASP A 12 -22.36 10.22 -24.64
C ASP A 12 -23.66 9.42 -24.34
N GLY A 13 -24.41 9.09 -25.39
CA GLY A 13 -25.76 8.54 -25.34
C GLY A 13 -25.93 7.19 -24.58
N ARG A 14 -24.84 6.50 -24.24
CA ARG A 14 -24.89 5.22 -23.50
C ARG A 14 -25.03 5.42 -21.99
N THR A 15 -24.42 6.43 -21.43
CA THR A 15 -24.50 6.74 -19.99
C THR A 15 -25.90 7.25 -19.60
N ARG A 16 -26.59 7.96 -20.51
CA ARG A 16 -27.97 8.43 -20.27
C ARG A 16 -29.01 7.30 -20.17
N LEU A 17 -28.83 6.23 -20.96
CA LEU A 17 -29.76 5.10 -20.96
C LEU A 17 -29.67 4.27 -19.67
N PHE A 18 -28.50 4.21 -19.04
CA PHE A 18 -28.30 3.45 -17.81
C PHE A 18 -28.87 4.20 -16.58
N GLN A 19 -28.66 5.50 -16.48
CA GLN A 19 -29.22 6.31 -15.39
C GLN A 19 -30.74 6.46 -15.48
N CYS A 20 -31.30 6.64 -16.68
CA CYS A 20 -32.77 6.64 -16.84
C CYS A 20 -33.42 5.29 -16.55
N ARG A 21 -32.76 4.15 -16.82
CA ARG A 21 -33.27 2.83 -16.46
C ARG A 21 -33.27 2.57 -14.97
N MET A 22 -32.26 3.04 -14.22
CA MET A 22 -32.21 2.89 -12.76
C MET A 22 -33.32 3.71 -12.06
N LEU A 23 -33.54 4.96 -12.48
CA LEU A 23 -34.60 5.80 -11.93
C LEU A 23 -35.99 5.26 -12.25
N TRP A 24 -36.19 4.63 -13.40
CA TRP A 24 -37.47 4.03 -13.80
C TRP A 24 -37.76 2.73 -13.04
N SER A 25 -36.74 1.92 -12.72
CA SER A 25 -36.92 0.69 -11.94
C SER A 25 -37.32 0.97 -10.48
N VAL A 26 -36.82 2.06 -9.89
CA VAL A 26 -37.21 2.50 -8.53
C VAL A 26 -38.62 3.08 -8.52
N ALA A 27 -39.04 3.82 -9.54
CA ALA A 27 -40.40 4.34 -9.67
C ALA A 27 -41.44 3.25 -10.00
N ALA A 28 -41.09 2.26 -10.82
CA ALA A 28 -41.98 1.14 -11.18
C ALA A 28 -42.18 0.12 -10.03
N GLY A 29 -41.19 0.00 -9.10
CA GLY A 29 -41.29 -0.86 -7.92
C GLY A 29 -42.29 -0.39 -6.88
N ARG A 30 -42.68 0.89 -6.87
CA ARG A 30 -43.70 1.45 -5.97
C ARG A 30 -45.14 1.33 -6.48
N SER A 31 -45.35 1.04 -7.76
CA SER A 31 -46.69 1.00 -8.39
C SER A 31 -47.36 -0.36 -8.40
N ARG A 32 -46.69 -1.44 -7.93
CA ARG A 32 -47.27 -2.82 -7.98
C ARG A 32 -47.77 -3.37 -6.64
N MET A 33 -47.84 -2.58 -5.58
CA MET A 33 -48.42 -3.03 -4.30
C MET A 33 -49.88 -2.59 -4.05
N GLY A 34 -50.57 -2.18 -5.05
CA GLY A 34 -51.95 -1.71 -4.89
C GLY A 34 -52.92 -2.21 -5.95
N ALA A 35 -53.14 -3.51 -6.09
CA ALA A 35 -54.38 -4.07 -6.71
C ALA A 35 -54.33 -5.60 -6.72
N LYS A 36 -54.88 -6.25 -5.73
CA LYS A 36 -55.63 -7.50 -5.83
C LYS A 36 -56.45 -7.74 -4.60
N ARG A 37 -57.68 -7.24 -4.65
CA ARG A 37 -58.80 -7.71 -3.82
C ARG A 37 -59.83 -8.35 -4.77
N SER A 38 -60.43 -9.39 -4.21
CA SER A 38 -61.67 -10.08 -4.57
C SER A 38 -61.62 -11.08 -5.77
N ILE A 39 -61.84 -12.34 -5.41
CA ILE A 39 -63.12 -13.05 -5.66
C ILE A 39 -63.12 -14.30 -4.77
N VAL A 40 -64.16 -14.34 -3.90
CA VAL A 40 -64.59 -15.49 -3.09
C VAL A 40 -65.50 -16.36 -3.93
N LYS A 41 -65.36 -17.70 -3.82
CA LYS A 41 -66.53 -18.58 -3.84
C LYS A 41 -66.31 -19.81 -2.96
N GLU A 42 -67.34 -20.02 -2.14
CA GLU A 42 -67.55 -21.11 -1.19
C GLU A 42 -67.51 -22.52 -1.86
N ASN A 43 -67.08 -23.49 -1.09
CA ASN A 43 -67.93 -24.69 -0.93
C ASN A 43 -67.65 -25.42 0.39
N LYS A 44 -68.75 -25.81 1.06
CA LYS A 44 -68.86 -26.53 2.31
C LYS A 44 -68.59 -28.02 2.14
N ASN A 45 -68.02 -28.66 3.11
CA ASN A 45 -68.52 -29.76 3.92
C ASN A 45 -67.38 -30.63 4.50
N GLY A 46 -67.49 -30.88 5.80
CA GLY A 46 -67.36 -32.22 6.33
C GLY A 46 -66.35 -32.44 7.46
N ARG A 47 -66.81 -32.25 8.67
CA ARG A 47 -66.61 -33.08 9.90
C ARG A 47 -65.22 -33.49 10.38
N GLN A 48 -64.91 -32.95 11.57
CA GLN A 48 -64.57 -33.64 12.86
C GLN A 48 -63.28 -34.48 12.98
N ASN A 49 -62.53 -34.06 13.92
CA ASN A 49 -61.80 -34.68 15.05
C ASN A 49 -60.29 -34.56 14.99
N SER A 50 -59.68 -34.01 15.89
CA SER A 50 -59.30 -34.23 17.24
C SER A 50 -58.08 -33.35 17.64
N GLN A 51 -58.17 -32.85 18.83
CA GLN A 51 -57.18 -32.17 19.62
C GLN A 51 -55.77 -32.79 19.51
N ASN A 52 -54.76 -31.92 19.25
CA ASN A 52 -53.65 -31.81 20.19
C ASN A 52 -52.83 -30.55 19.90
N ALA A 53 -52.62 -29.83 20.95
CA ALA A 53 -51.95 -28.55 20.99
C ALA A 53 -50.43 -28.68 20.85
N GLU A 54 -49.87 -27.94 19.93
CA GLU A 54 -48.47 -27.52 20.08
C GLU A 54 -48.37 -26.00 19.93
N LYS A 55 -48.12 -25.35 21.05
CA LYS A 55 -47.77 -23.94 21.15
C LYS A 55 -46.41 -23.71 20.48
N ARG A 56 -46.39 -23.30 19.20
CA ARG A 56 -45.22 -22.63 18.64
C ARG A 56 -45.29 -21.15 18.97
N SER A 57 -44.41 -20.70 19.88
CA SER A 57 -44.20 -19.32 20.24
C SER A 57 -43.72 -18.52 19.03
N ARG A 58 -44.56 -17.58 18.57
CA ARG A 58 -44.13 -16.53 17.64
C ARG A 58 -43.16 -15.61 18.38
N LYS A 59 -41.83 -15.76 18.16
CA LYS A 59 -40.86 -14.73 18.56
C LYS A 59 -41.21 -13.43 17.83
N ARG A 60 -41.72 -12.46 18.55
CA ARG A 60 -41.85 -11.05 18.10
C ARG A 60 -40.45 -10.54 17.75
N LYS A 61 -40.18 -10.22 16.47
CA LYS A 61 -38.96 -9.52 16.07
C LYS A 61 -38.86 -8.21 16.84
N ASN A 62 -37.76 -8.03 17.54
CA ASN A 62 -37.50 -6.84 18.35
C ASN A 62 -37.33 -5.63 17.39
N PRO A 63 -38.20 -4.59 17.46
CA PRO A 63 -38.14 -3.45 16.56
C PRO A 63 -36.86 -2.62 16.70
N LYS A 64 -36.11 -2.76 17.79
CA LYS A 64 -34.80 -2.12 17.99
C LYS A 64 -33.71 -2.82 17.14
N ALA A 65 -33.74 -4.15 17.02
CA ALA A 65 -32.78 -4.87 16.19
C ALA A 65 -32.96 -4.59 14.68
N VAL A 66 -34.20 -4.44 14.23
CA VAL A 66 -34.48 -4.06 12.82
C VAL A 66 -34.02 -2.63 12.53
N ARG A 67 -34.19 -1.69 13.48
CA ARG A 67 -33.69 -0.31 13.32
C ARG A 67 -32.16 -0.24 13.34
N GLN A 68 -31.47 -1.06 14.13
CA GLN A 68 -30.01 -1.13 14.12
C GLN A 68 -29.47 -1.71 12.84
N LEU A 69 -30.06 -2.80 12.33
CA LEU A 69 -29.67 -3.38 11.03
C LEU A 69 -29.95 -2.44 9.85
N THR A 70 -31.06 -1.69 9.89
CA THR A 70 -31.35 -0.68 8.87
C THR A 70 -30.39 0.51 8.95
N ALA A 71 -29.98 0.93 10.15
CA ALA A 71 -28.98 1.99 10.32
C ALA A 71 -27.60 1.56 9.82
N ILE A 72 -27.17 0.33 10.09
CA ILE A 72 -25.92 -0.24 9.58
C ILE A 72 -25.96 -0.36 8.04
N TYR A 73 -27.06 -0.83 7.48
CA TYR A 73 -27.20 -0.95 6.03
C TYR A 73 -27.23 0.42 5.32
N VAL A 74 -27.89 1.41 5.91
CA VAL A 74 -27.89 2.80 5.40
C VAL A 74 -26.51 3.43 5.53
N SER A 75 -25.77 3.16 6.60
CA SER A 75 -24.38 3.63 6.77
C SER A 75 -23.43 3.01 5.74
N LEU A 76 -23.58 1.71 5.44
CA LEU A 76 -22.80 1.01 4.41
C LEU A 76 -23.12 1.51 2.99
N VAL A 77 -24.39 1.78 2.69
CA VAL A 77 -24.83 2.32 1.40
C VAL A 77 -24.36 3.76 1.20
N LEU A 78 -24.34 4.57 2.29
CA LEU A 78 -23.84 5.96 2.23
C LEU A 78 -22.31 6.01 2.12
N ALA A 79 -21.59 5.10 2.77
CA ALA A 79 -20.13 4.98 2.59
C ALA A 79 -19.77 4.61 1.14
N ALA A 80 -20.51 3.67 0.54
CA ALA A 80 -20.32 3.29 -0.88
C ALA A 80 -20.67 4.43 -1.85
N ALA A 81 -21.70 5.24 -1.54
CA ALA A 81 -22.08 6.39 -2.38
C ALA A 81 -21.07 7.54 -2.27
N GLY A 82 -20.50 7.79 -1.08
CA GLY A 82 -19.48 8.83 -0.86
C GLY A 82 -18.19 8.56 -1.61
N ALA A 83 -17.77 7.31 -1.65
CA ALA A 83 -16.54 6.92 -2.34
C ALA A 83 -16.65 7.01 -3.89
N ILE A 84 -17.86 6.77 -4.46
CA ILE A 84 -18.11 6.93 -5.91
C ILE A 84 -18.10 8.43 -6.29
N GLY A 85 -18.66 9.28 -5.44
CA GLY A 85 -18.71 10.72 -5.69
C GLY A 85 -17.34 11.39 -5.51
N GLY A 86 -16.53 10.99 -4.52
CA GLY A 86 -15.17 11.51 -4.29
C GLY A 86 -14.26 11.31 -5.50
N GLY A 87 -14.32 10.15 -6.14
CA GLY A 87 -13.57 9.89 -7.36
C GLY A 87 -13.97 10.75 -8.54
N VAL A 88 -15.27 11.03 -8.72
CA VAL A 88 -15.80 11.86 -9.81
C VAL A 88 -15.53 13.35 -9.53
N PHE A 89 -15.69 13.81 -8.31
CA PHE A 89 -15.38 15.20 -7.92
C PHE A 89 -13.89 15.49 -8.07
N TRP A 90 -13.03 14.57 -7.62
CA TRP A 90 -11.58 14.67 -7.77
C TRP A 90 -11.17 14.74 -9.25
N ALA A 91 -11.73 13.87 -10.10
CA ALA A 91 -11.44 13.88 -11.53
C ALA A 91 -11.88 15.17 -12.24
N VAL A 92 -13.03 15.74 -11.86
CA VAL A 92 -13.52 17.01 -12.43
C VAL A 92 -12.75 18.20 -11.87
N HIS A 93 -12.34 18.14 -10.60
CA HIS A 93 -11.61 19.24 -9.94
C HIS A 93 -10.16 19.27 -10.39
N SER A 94 -9.48 18.12 -10.52
CA SER A 94 -8.11 18.05 -11.04
C SER A 94 -8.00 18.58 -12.47
N THR A 95 -9.02 18.38 -13.32
CA THR A 95 -9.02 18.89 -14.69
C THR A 95 -9.02 20.43 -14.74
N ARG A 96 -9.75 21.11 -13.83
CA ARG A 96 -9.74 22.58 -13.73
C ARG A 96 -8.42 23.13 -13.19
N VAL A 97 -7.84 22.45 -12.19
CA VAL A 97 -6.54 22.83 -11.61
C VAL A 97 -5.44 22.77 -12.65
N THR A 98 -5.47 21.78 -13.52
CA THR A 98 -4.44 21.62 -14.55
C THR A 98 -4.46 22.76 -15.56
N GLU A 99 -5.64 23.27 -15.92
CA GLU A 99 -5.77 24.41 -16.84
C GLU A 99 -5.21 25.73 -16.25
N GLU A 100 -5.39 25.94 -14.93
CA GLU A 100 -4.85 27.13 -14.24
C GLU A 100 -3.34 27.01 -13.95
N LEU A 101 -2.84 25.85 -13.52
CA LEU A 101 -1.44 25.63 -13.17
C LEU A 101 -0.48 25.62 -14.38
N ILE A 102 -0.96 25.22 -15.55
CA ILE A 102 -0.16 25.17 -16.78
C ILE A 102 0.04 26.56 -17.39
N ALA A 103 -0.90 27.48 -17.19
CA ALA A 103 -0.75 28.84 -17.63
C ALA A 103 0.41 29.58 -16.95
N GLU A 104 0.74 29.24 -15.71
CA GLU A 104 1.86 29.83 -14.96
C GLU A 104 3.23 29.26 -15.34
N ASN A 105 3.32 27.96 -15.67
CA ASN A 105 4.62 27.27 -15.91
C ASN A 105 5.19 27.48 -17.32
N THR A 106 4.43 28.07 -18.26
CA THR A 106 4.89 28.29 -19.66
C THR A 106 5.73 29.55 -19.85
N GLN A 107 5.96 30.34 -18.81
CA GLN A 107 6.67 31.64 -18.92
C GLN A 107 8.15 31.62 -18.49
N GLU A 108 8.71 30.54 -17.95
CA GLU A 108 10.06 30.56 -17.32
C GLU A 108 11.14 29.66 -17.94
N SER A 109 11.01 29.09 -19.11
CA SER A 109 12.10 28.28 -19.69
C SER A 109 12.60 28.76 -21.03
N THR A 110 13.42 29.82 -21.02
CA THR A 110 14.40 30.12 -22.08
C THR A 110 15.63 30.78 -21.45
N THR A 111 16.66 30.02 -21.14
CA THR A 111 18.06 30.42 -21.21
C THR A 111 18.96 29.19 -21.29
N GLU A 112 19.62 29.10 -22.44
CA GLU A 112 20.76 28.20 -22.72
C GLU A 112 21.98 28.70 -21.95
N GLU A 113 22.81 27.75 -21.47
CA GLU A 113 24.26 27.97 -21.44
C GLU A 113 25.05 26.65 -21.49
N GLU A 114 25.98 26.65 -22.42
CA GLU A 114 27.05 25.67 -22.67
C GLU A 114 28.07 25.62 -21.54
N SER A 115 28.70 24.47 -21.29
CA SER A 115 30.15 24.39 -21.12
C SER A 115 30.69 23.02 -20.72
N THR A 116 31.46 22.43 -21.59
CA THR A 116 32.83 21.86 -21.52
C THR A 116 33.21 20.81 -20.47
N VAL A 117 33.68 19.72 -21.07
CA VAL A 117 34.49 18.61 -20.49
C VAL A 117 35.94 19.08 -20.24
N PRO A 118 36.66 18.50 -19.33
CA PRO A 118 37.99 18.03 -19.64
C PRO A 118 38.38 16.60 -19.18
N ALA A 119 39.33 16.13 -19.90
CA ALA A 119 39.92 14.82 -20.10
C ALA A 119 40.71 14.18 -18.95
N ALA A 120 40.81 12.88 -19.06
CA ALA A 120 41.79 11.86 -18.70
C ALA A 120 43.14 12.23 -18.05
N ILE A 121 43.62 11.34 -17.14
CA ILE A 121 45.03 11.04 -16.91
C ILE A 121 45.21 9.52 -16.72
N GLU A 122 46.26 9.01 -17.40
CA GLU A 122 46.74 7.65 -17.58
C GLU A 122 47.45 7.04 -16.35
N GLU A 123 47.40 5.71 -16.33
CA GLU A 123 48.37 4.65 -16.06
C GLU A 123 49.56 4.85 -15.11
N THR A 124 49.81 3.79 -14.32
CA THR A 124 51.07 3.01 -14.41
C THR A 124 50.95 1.62 -13.78
N GLU A 125 51.34 0.60 -14.54
CA GLU A 125 51.60 -0.78 -14.11
C GLU A 125 52.92 -0.88 -13.34
N GLU A 126 52.95 -1.76 -12.33
CA GLU A 126 54.22 -2.40 -11.91
C GLU A 126 54.03 -3.90 -11.67
N THR A 127 54.73 -4.64 -12.50
CA THR A 127 54.95 -6.10 -12.50
C THR A 127 56.00 -6.45 -11.44
N GLN A 128 55.75 -7.47 -10.62
CA GLN A 128 56.86 -8.23 -9.98
C GLN A 128 56.67 -9.73 -10.14
N GLU A 129 57.64 -10.31 -10.84
CA GLU A 129 57.95 -11.73 -10.90
C GLU A 129 58.45 -12.25 -9.56
N THR A 130 58.08 -13.47 -9.20
CA THR A 130 58.87 -14.33 -8.30
C THR A 130 58.78 -15.80 -8.73
N GLU A 131 59.96 -16.42 -8.79
CA GLU A 131 60.27 -17.78 -9.25
C GLU A 131 59.77 -18.90 -8.31
N PRO A 132 59.84 -20.19 -8.73
CA PRO A 132 59.12 -21.30 -8.13
C PRO A 132 59.92 -22.03 -7.05
N GLU A 133 59.24 -22.43 -5.97
CA GLU A 133 59.78 -23.39 -4.99
C GLU A 133 59.10 -24.77 -5.10
N THR A 134 59.93 -25.70 -5.11
CA THR A 134 60.00 -27.16 -5.07
C THR A 134 58.83 -27.88 -4.45
N GLU A 135 58.33 -28.88 -5.18
CA GLU A 135 57.39 -29.93 -4.79
C GLU A 135 57.97 -30.77 -3.61
N THR A 136 57.12 -30.87 -2.58
CA THR A 136 57.22 -31.96 -1.60
C THR A 136 55.91 -32.75 -1.69
N GLU A 137 55.97 -33.92 -2.26
CA GLU A 137 54.87 -34.89 -2.21
C GLU A 137 54.58 -35.29 -0.76
N THR A 138 53.43 -34.80 -0.28
CA THR A 138 52.81 -35.34 0.93
C THR A 138 51.66 -36.20 0.45
N GLU A 139 51.73 -37.50 0.68
CA GLU A 139 50.59 -38.42 0.51
C GLU A 139 49.48 -37.95 1.45
N THR A 140 48.49 -37.31 0.89
CA THR A 140 47.24 -36.97 1.58
C THR A 140 46.36 -38.20 1.47
N GLU A 141 46.10 -38.85 2.62
CA GLU A 141 45.01 -39.81 2.74
C GLU A 141 43.73 -39.05 2.34
N THR A 142 43.17 -39.44 1.22
CA THR A 142 41.89 -38.92 0.72
C THR A 142 40.84 -39.55 1.67
N GLU A 143 40.40 -38.81 2.69
CA GLU A 143 39.14 -39.14 3.38
C GLU A 143 38.05 -39.15 2.30
N THR A 144 37.49 -40.31 2.03
CA THR A 144 36.34 -40.43 1.14
C THR A 144 35.16 -39.75 1.84
N GLU A 145 34.86 -38.51 1.44
CA GLU A 145 33.66 -37.78 1.92
C GLU A 145 32.45 -38.70 1.67
N MET A 146 31.71 -39.03 2.74
CA MET A 146 30.47 -39.79 2.63
C MET A 146 29.38 -38.85 2.13
N LEU A 147 28.85 -39.11 0.91
CA LEU A 147 27.69 -38.42 0.38
C LEU A 147 26.42 -38.93 1.09
N VAL A 148 25.52 -38.02 1.44
CA VAL A 148 24.22 -38.32 2.07
C VAL A 148 23.18 -38.61 1.01
N GLU A 149 22.50 -39.74 1.10
CA GLU A 149 21.38 -40.10 0.24
C GLU A 149 20.18 -39.22 0.56
N LEU A 150 19.59 -38.56 -0.48
CA LEU A 150 18.40 -37.74 -0.36
C LEU A 150 17.15 -38.61 -0.33
N THR A 151 16.26 -38.34 0.62
CA THR A 151 14.98 -39.04 0.83
C THR A 151 13.87 -38.01 1.01
N GLU A 152 12.60 -38.41 0.87
CA GLU A 152 11.45 -37.54 1.14
C GLU A 152 11.49 -36.93 2.55
N ASP A 153 12.11 -37.58 3.53
CA ASP A 153 12.18 -37.11 4.92
C ASP A 153 13.29 -36.06 5.17
N ASN A 154 14.31 -35.95 4.29
CA ASN A 154 15.45 -35.07 4.52
C ASN A 154 15.72 -34.04 3.42
N ILE A 155 14.91 -34.02 2.36
CA ILE A 155 15.14 -33.17 1.19
C ILE A 155 14.75 -31.71 1.43
N ASP A 156 13.66 -31.49 2.20
CA ASP A 156 13.16 -30.15 2.50
C ASP A 156 14.12 -29.38 3.41
N GLY A 157 14.58 -28.22 2.95
CA GLY A 157 15.50 -27.39 3.71
C GLY A 157 16.91 -27.98 3.86
N TYR A 158 17.29 -28.96 3.02
CA TYR A 158 18.62 -29.56 3.05
C TYR A 158 19.72 -28.53 2.83
N VAL A 159 19.49 -27.59 1.92
CA VAL A 159 20.35 -26.44 1.69
C VAL A 159 19.85 -25.26 2.49
N LYS A 160 20.71 -24.68 3.31
CA LYS A 160 20.43 -23.43 4.02
C LYS A 160 20.90 -22.26 3.16
N VAL A 161 19.95 -21.45 2.66
CA VAL A 161 20.26 -20.20 1.97
C VAL A 161 20.57 -19.11 3.00
N GLU A 162 21.78 -18.58 2.97
CA GLU A 162 22.25 -17.52 3.87
C GLU A 162 21.94 -16.12 3.34
N SER A 163 22.02 -15.95 2.01
CA SER A 163 21.67 -14.69 1.37
C SER A 163 21.45 -14.87 -0.14
N CYS A 164 20.53 -14.05 -0.68
CA CYS A 164 20.38 -13.83 -2.11
C CYS A 164 20.47 -12.32 -2.38
N LYS A 165 21.62 -11.85 -2.85
CA LYS A 165 21.92 -10.41 -2.97
C LYS A 165 22.52 -10.04 -4.31
N ILE A 166 22.13 -8.87 -4.83
CA ILE A 166 22.72 -8.22 -6.00
C ILE A 166 24.12 -7.73 -5.62
N VAL A 167 25.09 -7.98 -6.47
CA VAL A 167 26.46 -7.49 -6.32
C VAL A 167 26.56 -6.12 -6.99
N GLN A 168 26.72 -5.09 -6.18
CA GLN A 168 26.70 -3.71 -6.64
C GLN A 168 27.70 -3.46 -7.79
N GLY A 169 27.23 -2.80 -8.85
CA GLY A 169 28.05 -2.39 -9.99
C GLY A 169 28.40 -3.49 -10.99
N THR A 170 28.00 -4.75 -10.76
CA THR A 170 28.35 -5.88 -11.66
C THR A 170 27.20 -6.33 -12.57
N GLY A 171 25.94 -5.97 -12.24
CA GLY A 171 24.75 -6.48 -12.91
C GLY A 171 24.45 -7.96 -12.62
N THR A 172 25.14 -8.56 -11.62
CA THR A 172 24.95 -9.95 -11.17
C THR A 172 24.35 -10.00 -9.79
N PHE A 173 23.83 -11.16 -9.40
CA PHE A 173 23.46 -11.48 -8.02
C PHE A 173 24.11 -12.80 -7.60
N SER A 174 24.24 -13.00 -6.31
CA SER A 174 24.82 -14.20 -5.71
C SER A 174 23.86 -14.78 -4.66
N VAL A 175 23.64 -16.09 -4.75
CA VAL A 175 23.01 -16.90 -3.70
C VAL A 175 24.12 -17.58 -2.93
N LYS A 176 24.31 -17.21 -1.66
CA LYS A 176 25.22 -17.89 -0.72
C LYS A 176 24.45 -18.91 0.07
N ALA A 177 24.95 -20.10 0.15
CA ALA A 177 24.29 -21.20 0.81
C ALA A 177 25.28 -22.19 1.43
N SER A 178 24.78 -23.02 2.35
CA SER A 178 25.57 -24.06 3.02
C SER A 178 24.77 -25.35 3.18
N VAL A 179 25.51 -26.44 3.34
CA VAL A 179 24.98 -27.76 3.69
C VAL A 179 25.81 -28.35 4.84
N GLU A 180 25.22 -29.15 5.69
CA GLU A 180 25.97 -29.89 6.73
C GLU A 180 26.85 -30.97 6.11
N GLU A 181 26.29 -31.75 5.18
CA GLU A 181 26.94 -32.81 4.43
C GLU A 181 26.60 -32.69 2.94
N LYS A 182 27.48 -33.19 2.05
CA LYS A 182 27.23 -33.16 0.62
C LYS A 182 26.16 -34.20 0.22
N PRO A 183 25.12 -33.81 -0.54
CA PRO A 183 24.09 -34.76 -0.98
C PRO A 183 24.60 -35.65 -2.13
N ALA A 184 24.16 -36.91 -2.17
CA ALA A 184 24.31 -37.77 -3.33
C ALA A 184 23.42 -37.27 -4.47
N SER A 185 23.92 -37.24 -5.72
CA SER A 185 23.16 -36.90 -6.92
C SER A 185 23.85 -37.44 -8.16
N ASP A 186 23.28 -37.24 -9.37
CA ASP A 186 23.78 -37.74 -10.63
C ASP A 186 25.17 -37.19 -11.00
N ASP A 187 25.48 -36.01 -10.47
CA ASP A 187 26.77 -35.34 -10.68
C ASP A 187 27.24 -34.60 -9.42
N ASP A 188 28.41 -33.96 -9.49
CA ASP A 188 29.02 -33.26 -8.36
C ASP A 188 28.74 -31.75 -8.38
N ASN A 189 27.51 -31.33 -8.75
CA ASN A 189 27.17 -29.91 -8.83
C ASN A 189 25.91 -29.56 -8.01
N PHE A 190 25.89 -28.30 -7.51
CA PHE A 190 24.68 -27.57 -7.15
C PHE A 190 24.25 -26.68 -8.30
N TYR A 191 22.96 -26.58 -8.52
CA TYR A 191 22.34 -25.80 -9.60
C TYR A 191 21.46 -24.68 -9.03
N LEU A 192 21.46 -23.53 -9.68
CA LEU A 192 20.54 -22.42 -9.39
C LEU A 192 19.46 -22.40 -10.47
N LEU A 193 18.20 -22.50 -10.07
CA LEU A 193 17.04 -22.43 -10.96
C LEU A 193 16.19 -21.21 -10.64
N LYS A 194 15.54 -20.69 -11.68
CA LYS A 194 14.62 -19.55 -11.60
C LYS A 194 13.19 -20.03 -11.59
N MET A 195 12.36 -19.43 -10.71
CA MET A 195 10.92 -19.55 -10.69
C MET A 195 10.26 -18.18 -10.88
N ASN A 196 9.07 -18.11 -11.47
CA ASN A 196 8.28 -16.88 -11.42
C ASN A 196 7.71 -16.68 -10.02
N MET A 197 7.41 -15.43 -9.64
CA MET A 197 6.93 -15.13 -8.29
C MET A 197 5.55 -15.76 -7.98
N TYR A 198 4.74 -16.03 -9.01
CA TYR A 198 3.42 -16.65 -8.89
C TYR A 198 3.45 -18.19 -8.98
N ASP A 199 4.61 -18.79 -9.28
CA ASP A 199 4.75 -20.26 -9.31
C ASP A 199 4.80 -20.80 -7.87
N THR A 200 4.12 -21.91 -7.63
CA THR A 200 4.16 -22.63 -6.35
C THR A 200 5.15 -23.79 -6.38
N GLU A 201 5.49 -24.29 -7.57
CA GLU A 201 6.39 -25.42 -7.79
C GLU A 201 7.38 -25.08 -8.90
N LEU A 202 8.54 -25.74 -8.91
CA LEU A 202 9.51 -25.61 -9.99
C LEU A 202 8.95 -26.24 -11.27
N ASP A 203 9.06 -25.52 -12.40
CA ASP A 203 8.69 -26.07 -13.70
C ASP A 203 9.59 -27.27 -14.05
N ALA A 204 9.00 -28.40 -14.45
CA ALA A 204 9.75 -29.61 -14.82
C ALA A 204 10.72 -29.41 -15.99
N GLY A 205 10.51 -28.37 -16.81
CA GLY A 205 11.39 -27.98 -17.92
C GLY A 205 12.34 -26.83 -17.56
N ALA A 206 12.46 -26.46 -16.28
CA ALA A 206 13.33 -25.37 -15.87
C ALA A 206 14.81 -25.69 -16.17
N GLU A 207 15.49 -24.73 -16.79
CA GLU A 207 16.93 -24.83 -17.07
C GLU A 207 17.75 -24.06 -16.03
N PRO A 208 18.90 -24.60 -15.58
CA PRO A 208 19.75 -23.92 -14.62
C PRO A 208 20.30 -22.60 -15.18
N ILE A 209 20.31 -21.56 -14.35
CA ILE A 209 20.90 -20.26 -14.69
C ILE A 209 22.35 -20.12 -14.20
N ALA A 210 22.77 -20.99 -13.29
CA ALA A 210 24.16 -21.14 -12.82
C ALA A 210 24.34 -22.53 -12.19
N PHE A 211 25.61 -22.96 -12.06
CA PHE A 211 25.99 -24.13 -11.29
C PHE A 211 27.38 -23.95 -10.69
N VAL A 212 27.68 -24.70 -9.63
CA VAL A 212 29.02 -24.79 -8.99
C VAL A 212 29.26 -26.21 -8.50
N PRO A 213 30.50 -26.67 -8.40
CA PRO A 213 30.84 -27.94 -7.73
C PRO A 213 30.31 -27.96 -6.30
N LYS A 214 29.93 -29.14 -5.81
CA LYS A 214 29.47 -29.31 -4.44
C LYS A 214 30.57 -28.99 -3.43
N ASP A 215 30.25 -28.09 -2.51
CA ASP A 215 31.03 -27.82 -1.32
C ASP A 215 30.07 -27.57 -0.14
N LYS A 216 30.55 -27.64 1.12
CA LYS A 216 29.74 -27.36 2.31
C LYS A 216 29.29 -25.92 2.40
N GLU A 217 30.11 -24.98 1.93
CA GLU A 217 29.79 -23.56 1.74
C GLU A 217 30.00 -23.21 0.27
N PHE A 218 29.02 -22.63 -0.37
CA PHE A 218 29.11 -22.30 -1.80
C PHE A 218 28.35 -21.04 -2.20
N SER A 219 28.65 -20.53 -3.38
CA SER A 219 27.98 -19.35 -3.92
C SER A 219 27.66 -19.54 -5.39
N LEU A 220 26.40 -19.41 -5.74
CA LEU A 220 25.89 -19.45 -7.10
C LEU A 220 25.67 -18.03 -7.61
N THR A 221 26.30 -17.66 -8.72
CA THR A 221 26.24 -16.29 -9.28
C THR A 221 25.61 -16.31 -10.66
N ALA A 222 24.67 -15.41 -10.92
CA ALA A 222 24.00 -15.24 -12.21
C ALA A 222 23.72 -13.76 -12.52
N ASN A 223 23.45 -13.45 -13.81
CA ASN A 223 23.08 -12.08 -14.22
C ASN A 223 21.66 -11.73 -13.74
N VAL A 224 21.45 -10.48 -13.31
CA VAL A 224 20.10 -9.94 -12.99
C VAL A 224 19.30 -9.73 -14.27
N ASN A 225 19.95 -9.43 -15.41
CA ASN A 225 19.33 -9.04 -16.68
C ASN A 225 18.42 -7.82 -16.52
N GLU A 226 18.89 -6.82 -15.79
CA GLU A 226 18.10 -5.60 -15.53
C GLU A 226 17.66 -4.96 -16.87
N ASN A 227 16.37 -4.55 -16.94
CA ASN A 227 15.74 -3.95 -18.13
C ASN A 227 15.80 -4.78 -19.42
N GLN A 228 15.99 -6.08 -19.32
CA GLN A 228 15.96 -7.02 -20.46
C GLN A 228 14.68 -7.88 -20.41
N VAL A 229 14.37 -8.54 -21.53
CA VAL A 229 13.13 -9.34 -21.70
C VAL A 229 12.98 -10.44 -20.62
N ASP A 230 14.09 -10.95 -20.13
CA ASP A 230 14.18 -12.00 -19.12
C ASP A 230 14.76 -11.49 -17.79
N SER A 231 14.43 -10.25 -17.41
CA SER A 231 14.82 -9.69 -16.12
C SER A 231 14.46 -10.63 -14.97
N ARG A 232 15.43 -10.82 -14.09
CA ARG A 232 15.30 -11.71 -12.93
C ARG A 232 14.95 -10.98 -11.63
N LEU A 233 14.77 -9.67 -11.69
CA LEU A 233 14.52 -8.83 -10.50
C LEU A 233 13.24 -9.23 -9.75
N MET A 234 12.24 -9.77 -10.46
CA MET A 234 10.96 -10.23 -9.88
C MET A 234 10.87 -11.75 -9.75
N SER A 235 12.00 -12.47 -9.88
CA SER A 235 12.03 -13.93 -9.85
C SER A 235 12.41 -14.46 -8.47
N LYS A 236 11.95 -15.68 -8.18
CA LYS A 236 12.43 -16.52 -7.08
C LYS A 236 13.53 -17.45 -7.57
N PHE A 237 14.37 -17.92 -6.66
CA PHE A 237 15.47 -18.82 -6.94
C PHE A 237 15.47 -19.97 -5.96
N VAL A 238 15.77 -21.17 -6.46
CA VAL A 238 16.00 -22.37 -5.65
C VAL A 238 17.35 -22.99 -5.97
N VAL A 239 17.99 -23.54 -4.96
CA VAL A 239 19.17 -24.39 -5.13
C VAL A 239 18.70 -25.82 -5.30
N ALA A 240 19.23 -26.54 -6.28
CA ALA A 240 18.84 -27.89 -6.61
C ALA A 240 20.06 -28.78 -6.90
N VAL A 241 19.85 -30.07 -6.91
CA VAL A 241 20.74 -31.09 -7.48
C VAL A 241 20.04 -31.81 -8.62
N LYS A 242 20.79 -32.56 -9.41
CA LYS A 242 20.26 -33.41 -10.47
C LYS A 242 20.09 -34.84 -9.96
N LEU A 243 18.88 -35.40 -10.03
CA LEU A 243 18.53 -36.78 -9.69
C LEU A 243 17.68 -37.38 -10.80
N GLU A 244 18.08 -38.53 -11.34
CA GLU A 244 17.35 -39.22 -12.41
C GLU A 244 17.02 -38.30 -13.59
N ASP A 245 17.99 -37.46 -13.99
CA ASP A 245 17.85 -36.43 -15.04
C ASP A 245 16.88 -35.26 -14.74
N ALA A 246 16.31 -35.17 -13.54
CA ALA A 246 15.47 -34.07 -13.08
C ALA A 246 16.21 -33.15 -12.07
N TYR A 247 15.85 -31.87 -12.04
CA TYR A 247 16.33 -30.95 -10.99
C TYR A 247 15.39 -30.97 -9.79
N VAL A 248 15.95 -31.33 -8.65
CA VAL A 248 15.23 -31.48 -7.38
C VAL A 248 15.65 -30.35 -6.44
N PRO A 249 14.72 -29.43 -6.06
CA PRO A 249 14.99 -28.35 -5.12
C PRO A 249 15.38 -28.87 -3.73
N LEU A 250 16.36 -28.22 -3.11
CA LEU A 250 16.88 -28.54 -1.77
C LEU A 250 16.63 -27.43 -0.74
N CYS A 251 15.97 -26.36 -1.11
CA CYS A 251 15.63 -25.22 -0.25
C CYS A 251 14.32 -24.60 -0.67
N ASP A 252 13.72 -23.84 0.23
CA ASP A 252 12.62 -22.92 -0.11
C ASP A 252 13.07 -21.86 -1.13
N PRO A 253 12.14 -21.37 -1.98
CA PRO A 253 12.45 -20.30 -2.92
C PRO A 253 12.84 -19.00 -2.20
N CYS A 254 13.88 -18.32 -2.68
CA CYS A 254 14.34 -17.04 -2.16
C CYS A 254 14.36 -15.94 -3.22
N TYR A 255 14.17 -14.68 -2.78
CA TYR A 255 14.29 -13.50 -3.64
C TYR A 255 15.60 -12.74 -3.37
N MET A 256 16.02 -11.94 -4.36
CA MET A 256 17.00 -10.88 -4.11
C MET A 256 16.44 -9.85 -3.14
N THR A 257 17.18 -9.52 -2.07
CA THR A 257 16.69 -8.69 -0.95
C THR A 257 17.19 -7.25 -0.98
N ASN A 258 18.11 -6.90 -1.89
CA ASN A 258 18.74 -5.57 -1.95
C ASN A 258 18.65 -4.93 -3.35
N PRO A 259 17.44 -4.68 -3.87
CA PRO A 259 17.26 -4.08 -5.22
C PRO A 259 17.89 -2.68 -5.35
N GLU A 260 18.12 -1.96 -4.23
CA GLU A 260 18.79 -0.66 -4.18
C GLU A 260 20.23 -0.71 -4.71
N ALA A 261 20.87 -1.87 -4.76
CA ALA A 261 22.19 -2.05 -5.37
C ALA A 261 22.22 -1.77 -6.88
N LEU A 262 21.06 -1.77 -7.55
CA LEU A 262 20.91 -1.39 -8.98
C LEU A 262 20.66 0.12 -9.14
N ALA A 263 20.28 0.83 -8.07
CA ALA A 263 19.81 2.20 -8.19
C ALA A 263 20.94 3.16 -8.60
N SER A 264 20.67 3.94 -9.64
CA SER A 264 21.55 5.03 -10.07
C SER A 264 21.36 6.31 -9.23
N TYR A 265 20.25 6.41 -8.44
CA TYR A 265 19.95 7.54 -7.57
C TYR A 265 19.97 7.08 -6.10
N GLN A 266 20.82 7.72 -5.29
CA GLN A 266 21.09 7.33 -3.91
C GLN A 266 21.11 8.52 -2.93
N ALA A 267 20.37 9.61 -3.24
CA ALA A 267 20.29 10.75 -2.32
C ALA A 267 19.70 10.31 -0.97
N ALA A 268 20.24 10.86 0.10
CA ALA A 268 19.82 10.50 1.45
C ALA A 268 18.32 10.79 1.68
N TYR A 269 17.67 9.94 2.48
CA TYR A 269 16.31 10.19 2.92
C TYR A 269 16.23 11.51 3.70
N PRO A 270 15.26 12.40 3.36
CA PRO A 270 15.20 13.73 3.96
C PRO A 270 14.86 13.66 5.45
N GLN A 271 15.65 14.36 6.26
CA GLN A 271 15.35 14.59 7.67
C GLN A 271 14.43 15.81 7.80
N ARG A 272 13.36 15.71 8.58
CA ARG A 272 12.43 16.80 8.85
C ARG A 272 12.45 17.19 10.32
N SER A 273 12.19 18.46 10.57
CA SER A 273 12.16 19.02 11.93
C SER A 273 10.85 18.72 12.67
N SER A 274 9.82 18.29 11.95
CA SER A 274 8.49 18.00 12.47
C SER A 274 7.89 16.81 11.76
N ILE A 275 7.08 16.02 12.48
CA ILE A 275 6.27 14.92 11.92
C ILE A 275 4.98 15.42 11.24
N LYS A 276 4.69 16.74 11.30
CA LYS A 276 3.46 17.36 10.85
C LYS A 276 3.29 17.25 9.33
N GLY A 277 2.16 16.71 8.89
CA GLY A 277 1.84 16.52 7.49
C GLY A 277 0.34 16.60 7.20
N ILE A 278 0.01 16.62 5.91
CA ILE A 278 -1.37 16.79 5.45
C ILE A 278 -1.63 16.06 4.12
N LEU A 279 -2.88 15.66 3.90
CA LEU A 279 -3.41 15.31 2.58
C LEU A 279 -3.71 16.62 1.84
N VAL A 280 -2.94 16.87 0.78
CA VAL A 280 -2.87 18.19 0.10
C VAL A 280 -4.09 18.44 -0.78
N ASP A 281 -4.62 19.66 -0.70
CA ASP A 281 -5.50 20.22 -1.72
C ASP A 281 -4.64 20.89 -2.81
N PRO A 282 -4.64 20.39 -4.07
CA PRO A 282 -3.78 20.90 -5.13
C PRO A 282 -4.06 22.37 -5.48
N LEU A 283 -5.26 22.89 -5.18
CA LEU A 283 -5.61 24.30 -5.36
C LEU A 283 -5.03 25.22 -4.27
N ARG A 284 -4.52 24.65 -3.18
CA ARG A 284 -4.09 25.42 -2.00
C ARG A 284 -2.67 25.07 -1.55
N VAL A 285 -1.83 24.62 -2.48
CA VAL A 285 -0.42 24.26 -2.19
C VAL A 285 0.36 25.45 -1.63
N ASP A 286 0.02 26.68 -1.98
CA ASP A 286 0.71 27.88 -1.49
C ASP A 286 0.51 28.13 0.01
N GLU A 287 -0.58 27.64 0.61
CA GLU A 287 -0.81 27.73 2.06
C GLU A 287 0.10 26.81 2.89
N LEU A 288 0.75 25.83 2.27
CA LEU A 288 1.59 24.87 2.99
C LEU A 288 2.81 25.52 3.64
N ASP A 289 3.30 26.66 3.10
CA ASP A 289 4.38 27.43 3.74
C ASP A 289 3.86 28.09 5.03
N ASP A 290 2.69 28.72 4.98
CA ASP A 290 2.06 29.34 6.17
C ASP A 290 1.73 28.29 7.24
N LEU A 291 1.33 27.09 6.81
CA LEU A 291 1.02 25.96 7.69
C LEU A 291 2.27 25.25 8.24
N HIS A 292 3.48 25.60 7.81
CA HIS A 292 4.75 24.94 8.15
C HIS A 292 4.70 23.41 7.95
N VAL A 293 4.21 22.96 6.79
CA VAL A 293 4.05 21.54 6.49
C VAL A 293 5.40 20.89 6.21
N ASN A 294 5.67 19.73 6.81
CA ASN A 294 6.90 18.95 6.60
C ASN A 294 6.67 17.69 5.77
N HIS A 295 5.45 17.15 5.78
CA HIS A 295 5.06 15.94 5.06
C HIS A 295 3.76 16.13 4.30
N ALA A 296 3.63 15.53 3.12
CA ALA A 296 2.41 15.59 2.34
C ALA A 296 2.04 14.22 1.78
N ALA A 297 0.75 13.87 1.77
CA ALA A 297 0.24 12.70 1.07
C ALA A 297 -0.50 13.12 -0.20
N TYR A 298 -0.40 12.28 -1.25
CA TYR A 298 -1.14 12.47 -2.48
C TYR A 298 -1.45 11.13 -3.17
N ASN A 299 -2.70 10.97 -3.63
CA ASN A 299 -3.18 9.74 -4.23
C ASN A 299 -2.78 9.63 -5.72
N ILE A 300 -2.32 8.45 -6.13
CA ILE A 300 -2.09 8.08 -7.54
C ILE A 300 -2.99 6.89 -7.90
N PRO A 301 -4.22 7.13 -8.40
CA PRO A 301 -5.01 6.07 -9.02
C PRO A 301 -4.31 5.58 -10.29
N VAL A 302 -3.62 4.43 -10.21
CA VAL A 302 -2.71 3.92 -11.24
C VAL A 302 -3.42 3.69 -12.58
N GLY A 303 -4.67 3.25 -12.56
CA GLY A 303 -5.45 3.08 -13.79
C GLY A 303 -5.66 4.40 -14.57
N ASN A 304 -5.61 5.56 -13.91
CA ASN A 304 -5.78 6.86 -14.55
C ASN A 304 -4.51 7.35 -15.26
N ILE A 305 -3.33 6.95 -14.79
CA ILE A 305 -2.05 7.32 -15.41
C ILE A 305 -1.67 6.40 -16.56
N LEU A 306 -2.28 5.22 -16.67
CA LEU A 306 -1.99 4.24 -17.71
C LEU A 306 -2.86 4.47 -18.96
N GLY A 307 -2.23 4.35 -20.14
CA GLY A 307 -2.85 4.50 -21.44
C GLY A 307 -2.41 5.74 -22.20
N GLU A 308 -2.85 5.84 -23.44
CA GLU A 308 -2.53 6.99 -24.30
C GLU A 308 -3.38 8.20 -23.95
N THR A 309 -2.81 9.39 -24.11
CA THR A 309 -3.56 10.64 -24.00
C THR A 309 -4.21 10.99 -25.33
N THR A 310 -5.42 11.53 -25.27
CA THR A 310 -6.11 12.15 -26.42
C THR A 310 -5.89 13.64 -26.51
N ASN A 311 -5.25 14.26 -25.52
CA ASN A 311 -4.97 15.68 -25.46
C ASN A 311 -3.63 16.00 -26.15
N GLY A 312 -3.67 16.66 -27.30
CA GLY A 312 -2.46 17.00 -28.08
C GLY A 312 -1.50 17.99 -27.40
N LEU A 313 -1.92 18.69 -26.32
CA LEU A 313 -1.04 19.55 -25.52
C LEU A 313 -0.15 18.76 -24.56
N PHE A 314 -0.58 17.55 -24.20
CA PHE A 314 0.13 16.67 -23.28
C PHE A 314 0.38 15.32 -23.95
N PRO A 315 1.47 15.15 -24.70
CA PRO A 315 1.72 13.92 -25.44
C PRO A 315 1.85 12.74 -24.48
N THR A 316 1.45 11.56 -24.97
CA THR A 316 1.66 10.30 -24.25
C THR A 316 3.14 10.15 -23.88
N VAL A 317 3.41 9.78 -22.64
CA VAL A 317 4.76 9.45 -22.17
C VAL A 317 4.95 7.94 -22.37
N TYR A 318 5.90 7.56 -23.22
CA TYR A 318 6.25 6.16 -23.42
C TYR A 318 7.44 5.77 -22.55
N TYR A 319 7.33 4.61 -21.89
CA TYR A 319 8.36 4.05 -21.05
C TYR A 319 8.60 2.59 -21.40
N THR A 320 9.84 2.23 -21.72
CA THR A 320 10.21 0.85 -22.02
C THR A 320 10.81 0.21 -20.77
N TYR A 321 10.22 -0.91 -20.35
CA TYR A 321 10.68 -1.71 -19.23
C TYR A 321 10.62 -3.19 -19.60
N ASP A 322 11.70 -3.94 -19.37
CA ASP A 322 11.84 -5.36 -19.68
C ASP A 322 11.40 -5.73 -21.12
N GLY A 323 11.80 -4.91 -22.09
CA GLY A 323 11.51 -5.12 -23.50
C GLY A 323 10.08 -4.78 -23.95
N ARG A 324 9.18 -4.39 -23.04
CA ARG A 324 7.83 -3.92 -23.36
C ARG A 324 7.72 -2.41 -23.18
N THR A 325 7.08 -1.74 -24.13
CA THR A 325 6.79 -0.30 -24.04
C THR A 325 5.39 -0.08 -23.49
N TYR A 326 5.32 0.73 -22.43
CA TYR A 326 4.09 1.14 -21.75
C TYR A 326 3.75 2.58 -22.09
N ALA A 327 2.47 2.87 -22.25
CA ALA A 327 1.96 4.21 -22.45
C ALA A 327 1.43 4.78 -21.15
N PHE A 328 1.89 5.99 -20.81
CA PHE A 328 1.38 6.77 -19.67
C PHE A 328 0.67 8.02 -20.18
N ASN A 329 -0.47 8.34 -19.60
CA ASN A 329 -1.28 9.48 -19.97
C ASN A 329 -0.56 10.80 -19.64
N GLY A 330 -0.06 11.49 -20.66
CA GLY A 330 0.78 12.66 -20.49
C GLY A 330 0.09 13.79 -19.72
N GLN A 331 -1.23 13.98 -19.88
CA GLN A 331 -1.97 14.98 -19.10
C GLN A 331 -1.97 14.64 -17.61
N ARG A 332 -2.24 13.38 -17.25
CA ARG A 332 -2.23 12.97 -15.85
C ARG A 332 -0.84 13.03 -15.24
N ILE A 333 0.19 12.67 -16.01
CA ILE A 333 1.58 12.79 -15.55
C ILE A 333 1.95 14.26 -15.30
N ALA A 334 1.58 15.18 -16.20
CA ALA A 334 1.84 16.61 -15.99
C ALA A 334 1.14 17.19 -14.75
N GLU A 335 -0.05 16.69 -14.38
CA GLU A 335 -0.73 17.04 -13.13
C GLU A 335 0.12 16.66 -11.90
N TYR A 336 0.68 15.44 -11.88
CA TYR A 336 1.56 14.99 -10.79
C TYR A 336 2.90 15.73 -10.79
N ASP A 337 3.50 15.98 -11.95
CA ASP A 337 4.74 16.76 -12.09
C ASP A 337 4.57 18.13 -11.43
N SER A 338 3.50 18.83 -11.76
CA SER A 338 3.21 20.17 -11.21
C SER A 338 3.09 20.15 -9.67
N ILE A 339 2.35 19.16 -9.11
CA ILE A 339 2.15 19.09 -7.66
C ILE A 339 3.44 18.69 -6.95
N PHE A 340 4.11 17.64 -7.42
CA PHE A 340 5.29 17.10 -6.76
C PHE A 340 6.49 18.06 -6.84
N SER A 341 6.67 18.78 -7.98
CA SER A 341 7.69 19.83 -8.09
C SER A 341 7.46 20.97 -7.10
N ARG A 342 6.21 21.43 -6.94
CA ARG A 342 5.85 22.50 -5.98
C ARG A 342 6.07 22.06 -4.53
N LEU A 343 5.70 20.82 -4.18
CA LEU A 343 5.93 20.27 -2.84
C LEU A 343 7.44 20.10 -2.55
N THR A 344 8.18 19.62 -3.54
CA THR A 344 9.64 19.46 -3.44
C THR A 344 10.34 20.81 -3.26
N ALA A 345 9.95 21.83 -4.04
CA ALA A 345 10.48 23.18 -3.92
C ALA A 345 10.26 23.80 -2.52
N LYS A 346 9.20 23.40 -1.82
CA LYS A 346 8.91 23.78 -0.42
C LYS A 346 9.66 22.91 0.62
N GLY A 347 10.45 21.95 0.18
CA GLY A 347 11.19 21.02 1.08
C GLY A 347 10.27 20.02 1.78
N ILE A 348 9.10 19.72 1.26
CA ILE A 348 8.13 18.80 1.85
C ILE A 348 8.45 17.36 1.44
N THR A 349 8.43 16.42 2.38
CA THR A 349 8.57 14.98 2.09
C THR A 349 7.25 14.42 1.58
N ILE A 350 7.25 13.86 0.38
CA ILE A 350 6.05 13.38 -0.30
C ILE A 350 5.83 11.89 -0.07
N SER A 351 4.61 11.52 0.32
CA SER A 351 4.10 10.16 0.39
C SER A 351 3.06 9.96 -0.71
N ALA A 352 3.38 9.19 -1.75
CA ALA A 352 2.48 8.87 -2.84
C ALA A 352 1.74 7.55 -2.54
N ILE A 353 0.40 7.57 -2.64
CA ILE A 353 -0.46 6.42 -2.37
C ILE A 353 -0.89 5.79 -3.69
N LEU A 354 -0.40 4.59 -3.98
CA LEU A 354 -0.69 3.84 -5.20
C LEU A 354 -2.01 3.09 -5.06
N LEU A 355 -3.00 3.43 -5.88
CA LEU A 355 -4.35 2.89 -5.82
C LEU A 355 -4.73 2.18 -7.12
N ASN A 356 -5.20 0.94 -7.04
CA ASN A 356 -5.69 0.23 -8.21
C ASN A 356 -7.18 0.53 -8.45
N ASN A 357 -7.46 1.47 -9.34
CA ASN A 357 -8.82 1.82 -9.76
C ASN A 357 -9.22 1.17 -11.10
N LYS A 358 -8.56 0.06 -11.48
CA LYS A 358 -8.60 -0.60 -12.79
C LYS A 358 -8.07 0.28 -13.94
N SER A 359 -7.64 -0.36 -14.99
CA SER A 359 -7.27 0.29 -16.26
C SER A 359 -7.96 -0.42 -17.41
N SER A 360 -8.52 0.34 -18.34
CA SER A 360 -9.06 -0.22 -19.58
C SER A 360 -7.96 -0.50 -20.61
N ALA A 361 -6.84 0.23 -20.54
CA ALA A 361 -5.69 0.06 -21.41
C ALA A 361 -4.81 -1.12 -20.98
N TYR A 362 -4.75 -1.37 -19.66
CA TYR A 362 -3.93 -2.42 -19.05
C TYR A 362 -4.78 -3.20 -18.03
N PRO A 363 -5.75 -4.04 -18.48
CA PRO A 363 -6.65 -4.77 -17.59
C PRO A 363 -5.91 -5.76 -16.69
N GLU A 364 -4.71 -6.19 -17.07
CA GLU A 364 -3.81 -7.03 -16.28
C GLU A 364 -3.28 -6.36 -15.01
N LEU A 365 -3.43 -5.04 -14.84
CA LEU A 365 -3.15 -4.33 -13.58
C LEU A 365 -3.93 -4.92 -12.40
N THR A 366 -5.13 -5.45 -12.69
CA THR A 366 -6.08 -5.90 -11.67
C THR A 366 -6.00 -7.41 -11.48
N HIS A 367 -5.81 -7.84 -10.22
CA HIS A 367 -5.72 -9.24 -9.83
C HIS A 367 -6.89 -10.08 -10.41
N PRO A 368 -6.66 -11.33 -10.87
CA PRO A 368 -7.71 -12.18 -11.48
C PRO A 368 -8.97 -12.29 -10.61
N LEU A 369 -8.83 -12.52 -9.31
CA LEU A 369 -9.94 -12.59 -8.35
C LEU A 369 -10.64 -11.24 -8.09
N SER A 370 -10.14 -10.14 -8.67
CA SER A 370 -10.67 -8.79 -8.48
C SER A 370 -11.41 -8.25 -9.71
N ARG A 371 -11.28 -8.91 -10.87
CA ARG A 371 -11.79 -8.39 -12.15
C ARG A 371 -13.31 -8.26 -12.21
N GLY A 372 -14.04 -9.21 -11.61
CA GLY A 372 -15.51 -9.25 -11.59
C GLY A 372 -16.18 -8.35 -10.54
N GLY A 373 -15.43 -7.76 -9.63
CA GLY A 373 -15.96 -6.99 -8.50
C GLY A 373 -16.30 -5.55 -8.82
N SER A 374 -17.05 -4.93 -7.89
CA SER A 374 -17.34 -3.49 -7.88
C SER A 374 -16.98 -2.95 -6.50
N ALA A 375 -15.90 -2.22 -6.41
CA ALA A 375 -15.35 -1.61 -5.21
C ALA A 375 -14.67 -0.28 -5.58
N ASN A 376 -14.20 0.46 -4.60
CA ASN A 376 -13.46 1.70 -4.85
C ASN A 376 -12.08 1.41 -5.45
N TYR A 377 -11.35 0.46 -4.83
CA TYR A 377 -10.05 0.01 -5.30
C TYR A 377 -9.97 -1.52 -5.27
N TYR A 378 -9.00 -2.06 -6.00
CA TYR A 378 -8.85 -3.47 -6.30
C TYR A 378 -7.44 -3.94 -5.98
N ALA A 379 -7.26 -5.23 -5.68
CA ALA A 379 -5.94 -5.80 -5.50
C ALA A 379 -5.11 -5.69 -6.79
N PHE A 380 -3.83 -5.39 -6.63
CA PHE A 380 -2.84 -5.40 -7.70
C PHE A 380 -2.52 -6.83 -8.13
N ASN A 381 -2.22 -7.02 -9.41
CA ASN A 381 -1.99 -8.34 -9.99
C ASN A 381 -0.51 -8.75 -9.97
N ALA A 382 -0.11 -9.47 -8.95
CA ALA A 382 1.17 -10.17 -8.91
C ALA A 382 1.03 -11.70 -9.11
N ALA A 383 -0.17 -12.16 -9.50
CA ALA A 383 -0.51 -13.57 -9.73
C ALA A 383 -0.35 -14.04 -11.18
N GLU A 384 -0.02 -13.14 -12.10
CA GLU A 384 0.14 -13.45 -13.53
C GLU A 384 1.32 -12.67 -14.12
N ALA A 385 1.98 -13.25 -15.13
CA ALA A 385 3.17 -12.68 -15.78
C ALA A 385 2.98 -11.23 -16.26
N ASP A 386 1.89 -10.96 -16.98
CA ASP A 386 1.62 -9.61 -17.50
C ASP A 386 1.29 -8.61 -16.39
N GLY A 387 0.67 -9.08 -15.29
CA GLY A 387 0.42 -8.29 -14.10
C GLY A 387 1.72 -7.85 -13.43
N VAL A 388 2.61 -8.79 -13.12
CA VAL A 388 3.93 -8.53 -12.53
C VAL A 388 4.72 -7.53 -13.37
N LYS A 389 4.79 -7.73 -14.71
CA LYS A 389 5.50 -6.81 -15.61
C LYS A 389 4.89 -5.41 -15.62
N THR A 390 3.56 -5.32 -15.60
CA THR A 390 2.86 -4.02 -15.59
C THR A 390 3.07 -3.29 -14.26
N LEU A 391 2.98 -3.98 -13.12
CA LEU A 391 3.27 -3.38 -11.81
C LEU A 391 4.72 -2.91 -11.71
N ALA A 392 5.66 -3.75 -12.14
CA ALA A 392 7.08 -3.41 -12.13
C ALA A 392 7.39 -2.19 -13.01
N ALA A 393 6.80 -2.13 -14.21
CA ALA A 393 6.96 -0.98 -15.11
C ALA A 393 6.38 0.30 -14.50
N VAL A 394 5.21 0.23 -13.83
CA VAL A 394 4.59 1.37 -13.12
C VAL A 394 5.48 1.84 -11.97
N GLY A 395 5.94 0.93 -11.12
CA GLY A 395 6.82 1.26 -9.99
C GLY A 395 8.13 1.89 -10.45
N ALA A 396 8.80 1.29 -11.45
CA ALA A 396 10.05 1.79 -12.01
C ALA A 396 9.87 3.17 -12.68
N PHE A 397 8.83 3.33 -13.51
CA PHE A 397 8.52 4.62 -14.16
C PHE A 397 8.31 5.73 -13.14
N LEU A 398 7.44 5.51 -12.16
CA LEU A 398 7.12 6.52 -11.15
C LEU A 398 8.35 6.85 -10.28
N ALA A 399 9.09 5.85 -9.82
CA ALA A 399 10.27 6.06 -9.00
C ALA A 399 11.41 6.73 -9.78
N GLN A 400 11.59 6.42 -11.06
CA GLN A 400 12.56 7.09 -11.92
C GLN A 400 12.18 8.53 -12.20
N ARG A 401 10.89 8.82 -12.45
CA ARG A 401 10.40 10.16 -12.76
C ARG A 401 10.47 11.09 -11.55
N TYR A 402 10.09 10.58 -10.39
CA TYR A 402 9.96 11.39 -9.16
C TYR A 402 11.11 11.13 -8.17
N ARG A 403 12.34 11.06 -8.66
CA ARG A 403 13.54 10.85 -7.84
C ARG A 403 14.39 12.10 -7.63
N ASP A 404 14.22 13.12 -8.47
CA ASP A 404 15.04 14.34 -8.50
C ASP A 404 14.19 15.61 -8.70
N ASN A 405 14.82 16.77 -8.85
CA ASN A 405 14.13 18.06 -8.94
C ASN A 405 13.44 18.31 -10.29
N ASP A 406 13.66 17.48 -11.33
CA ASP A 406 13.08 17.72 -12.65
C ASP A 406 11.55 17.63 -12.63
N HIS A 407 11.01 16.68 -11.86
CA HIS A 407 9.56 16.44 -11.73
C HIS A 407 9.09 16.38 -10.27
N GLY A 408 10.01 16.60 -9.30
CA GLY A 408 9.75 16.47 -7.88
C GLY A 408 10.23 15.14 -7.30
N ILE A 409 10.34 15.08 -5.96
CA ILE A 409 10.95 13.96 -5.23
C ILE A 409 9.92 13.27 -4.34
N VAL A 410 9.55 12.06 -4.69
CA VAL A 410 8.71 11.18 -3.87
C VAL A 410 9.59 10.17 -3.13
N MET A 411 9.58 10.24 -1.80
CA MET A 411 10.40 9.37 -0.96
C MET A 411 9.61 8.23 -0.31
N ASN A 412 8.30 8.38 -0.13
CA ASN A 412 7.43 7.35 0.45
C ASN A 412 6.41 6.88 -0.58
N TRP A 413 6.31 5.57 -0.75
CA TRP A 413 5.40 4.91 -1.67
C TRP A 413 4.49 3.95 -0.89
N ILE A 414 3.21 4.25 -0.80
CA ILE A 414 2.22 3.46 -0.07
C ILE A 414 1.48 2.58 -1.06
N VAL A 415 1.51 1.26 -0.86
CA VAL A 415 0.90 0.28 -1.77
C VAL A 415 -0.51 -0.07 -1.30
N GLY A 416 -1.51 0.44 -2.01
CA GLY A 416 -2.92 0.28 -1.67
C GLY A 416 -3.43 1.28 -0.63
N ASN A 417 -4.66 1.06 -0.17
CA ASN A 417 -5.33 1.82 0.88
C ASN A 417 -6.15 0.86 1.75
N GLU A 418 -5.94 0.89 3.08
CA GLU A 418 -6.70 0.07 4.04
C GLU A 418 -6.92 -1.36 3.55
N VAL A 419 -5.83 -2.02 3.12
CA VAL A 419 -5.92 -3.27 2.35
C VAL A 419 -6.59 -4.40 3.13
N ASN A 420 -6.59 -4.34 4.46
CA ASN A 420 -7.34 -5.27 5.30
C ASN A 420 -8.86 -5.16 5.10
N VAL A 421 -9.40 -4.02 4.62
CA VAL A 421 -10.80 -3.83 4.23
C VAL A 421 -11.01 -4.31 2.79
N ARG A 422 -10.89 -5.63 2.62
CA ARG A 422 -10.89 -6.33 1.34
C ARG A 422 -12.05 -5.98 0.41
N SER A 423 -13.26 -5.78 0.95
CA SER A 423 -14.46 -5.59 0.13
C SER A 423 -14.52 -4.24 -0.58
N ASP A 424 -13.83 -3.20 -0.07
CA ASP A 424 -14.01 -1.82 -0.48
C ASP A 424 -12.73 -1.14 -0.97
N TRP A 425 -11.59 -1.37 -0.28
CA TRP A 425 -10.37 -0.61 -0.53
C TRP A 425 -9.25 -1.38 -1.21
N ASN A 426 -9.34 -2.74 -1.21
CA ASN A 426 -8.42 -3.61 -1.94
C ASN A 426 -9.17 -4.87 -2.40
N TYR A 427 -10.23 -4.65 -3.19
CA TYR A 427 -11.17 -5.72 -3.52
C TYR A 427 -10.48 -6.91 -4.18
N MET A 428 -10.73 -8.07 -3.58
CA MET A 428 -10.48 -9.40 -4.10
C MET A 428 -11.67 -10.30 -3.71
N GLN A 429 -12.03 -11.30 -4.49
CA GLN A 429 -12.95 -12.34 -4.01
C GLN A 429 -12.42 -12.92 -2.72
N TYR A 430 -13.34 -13.34 -1.83
CA TYR A 430 -12.92 -13.89 -0.53
C TYR A 430 -12.07 -15.15 -0.71
N VAL A 431 -10.92 -15.13 -0.11
CA VAL A 431 -10.00 -16.24 0.10
C VAL A 431 -9.67 -16.34 1.60
N ASP A 432 -8.95 -17.36 2.04
CA ASP A 432 -8.41 -17.38 3.41
C ASP A 432 -7.34 -16.28 3.61
N LEU A 433 -7.00 -16.03 4.87
CA LEU A 433 -6.08 -14.97 5.25
C LEU A 433 -4.68 -15.18 4.63
N ASP A 434 -4.16 -16.39 4.65
CA ASP A 434 -2.79 -16.67 4.19
C ASP A 434 -2.66 -16.49 2.68
N THR A 435 -3.67 -16.94 1.93
CA THR A 435 -3.77 -16.66 0.47
C THR A 435 -3.82 -15.16 0.22
N TYR A 436 -4.68 -14.41 0.95
CA TYR A 436 -4.79 -12.96 0.77
C TYR A 436 -3.50 -12.23 1.10
N ALA A 437 -2.86 -12.60 2.21
CA ALA A 437 -1.60 -12.05 2.67
C ALA A 437 -0.47 -12.29 1.65
N ARG A 438 -0.39 -13.49 1.07
CA ARG A 438 0.58 -13.85 0.03
C ARG A 438 0.40 -13.01 -1.23
N GLU A 439 -0.83 -12.87 -1.72
CA GLU A 439 -1.10 -12.06 -2.92
C GLU A 439 -0.74 -10.59 -2.70
N TYR A 440 -1.02 -10.05 -1.52
CA TYR A 440 -0.63 -8.68 -1.18
C TYR A 440 0.89 -8.55 -0.99
N ALA A 441 1.54 -9.49 -0.31
CA ALA A 441 2.99 -9.52 -0.13
C ALA A 441 3.73 -9.53 -1.48
N ASN A 442 3.26 -10.33 -2.44
CA ASN A 442 3.81 -10.37 -3.79
C ASN A 442 3.68 -9.01 -4.50
N ALA A 443 2.53 -8.36 -4.44
CA ALA A 443 2.34 -7.03 -5.02
C ALA A 443 3.26 -5.97 -4.36
N VAL A 444 3.39 -6.01 -3.02
CA VAL A 444 4.32 -5.15 -2.27
C VAL A 444 5.76 -5.38 -2.73
N ARG A 445 6.19 -6.65 -2.89
CA ARG A 445 7.54 -6.99 -3.34
C ARG A 445 7.82 -6.48 -4.75
N VAL A 446 6.85 -6.56 -5.69
CA VAL A 446 7.02 -6.00 -7.04
C VAL A 446 7.27 -4.50 -6.98
N PHE A 447 6.45 -3.76 -6.23
CA PHE A 447 6.66 -2.32 -6.06
C PHE A 447 7.96 -2.01 -5.32
N TYR A 448 8.29 -2.76 -4.26
CA TYR A 448 9.54 -2.60 -3.51
C TYR A 448 10.75 -2.74 -4.44
N ASN A 449 10.83 -3.85 -5.17
CA ASN A 449 11.97 -4.12 -6.04
C ASN A 449 12.07 -3.09 -7.16
N SER A 450 10.96 -2.74 -7.82
CA SER A 450 10.97 -1.78 -8.92
C SER A 450 11.26 -0.34 -8.47
N ILE A 451 10.77 0.08 -7.32
CA ILE A 451 11.01 1.42 -6.77
C ILE A 451 12.45 1.54 -6.27
N LYS A 452 12.89 0.59 -5.45
CA LYS A 452 14.23 0.61 -4.84
C LYS A 452 15.33 0.48 -5.90
N SER A 453 15.11 -0.24 -6.99
CA SER A 453 16.08 -0.32 -8.11
C SER A 453 16.25 1.02 -8.85
N MET A 454 15.31 1.98 -8.72
CA MET A 454 15.41 3.32 -9.32
C MET A 454 15.87 4.39 -8.34
N ASN A 455 15.47 4.29 -7.05
CA ASN A 455 15.80 5.22 -5.97
C ASN A 455 16.12 4.43 -4.70
N ALA A 456 17.41 4.30 -4.37
CA ALA A 456 17.89 3.43 -3.29
C ALA A 456 17.26 3.73 -1.92
N ASN A 457 17.07 5.01 -1.61
CA ASN A 457 16.61 5.46 -0.29
C ASN A 457 15.09 5.74 -0.22
N ALA A 458 14.34 5.49 -1.31
CA ALA A 458 12.88 5.52 -1.24
C ALA A 458 12.37 4.42 -0.31
N ARG A 459 11.27 4.68 0.40
CA ARG A 459 10.62 3.76 1.32
C ARG A 459 9.30 3.27 0.75
N VAL A 460 9.00 2.00 0.97
CA VAL A 460 7.73 1.37 0.54
C VAL A 460 6.95 0.96 1.77
N TYR A 461 5.66 1.30 1.79
CA TYR A 461 4.77 1.08 2.94
C TYR A 461 3.58 0.22 2.56
N VAL A 462 3.16 -0.61 3.49
CA VAL A 462 1.86 -1.31 3.47
C VAL A 462 0.82 -0.46 4.17
N SER A 463 -0.45 -0.49 3.71
CA SER A 463 -1.51 0.39 4.22
C SER A 463 -2.59 -0.40 4.96
N MET A 464 -2.88 -0.01 6.20
CA MET A 464 -3.85 -0.65 7.09
C MET A 464 -4.80 0.37 7.75
N ASP A 465 -5.99 -0.11 8.17
CA ASP A 465 -6.94 0.68 8.98
C ASP A 465 -6.82 0.36 10.48
N GLN A 466 -7.70 0.93 11.29
CA GLN A 466 -7.72 0.80 12.75
C GLN A 466 -8.22 -0.55 13.29
N GLN A 467 -8.68 -1.49 12.45
CA GLN A 467 -9.34 -2.74 12.89
C GLN A 467 -8.29 -3.81 13.25
N TRP A 468 -7.67 -3.66 14.40
CA TRP A 468 -6.49 -4.40 14.81
C TRP A 468 -6.74 -5.88 15.08
N ASN A 469 -7.70 -6.20 15.99
CA ASN A 469 -8.03 -7.57 16.38
C ASN A 469 -9.51 -7.64 16.78
N ARG A 470 -10.40 -7.52 15.79
CA ARG A 470 -11.84 -7.39 16.03
C ARG A 470 -12.58 -8.72 16.04
N ASP A 471 -11.96 -9.79 15.54
CA ASP A 471 -12.61 -11.09 15.34
C ASP A 471 -13.95 -10.93 14.58
N LEU A 472 -13.87 -10.21 13.45
CA LEU A 472 -15.03 -9.99 12.60
C LEU A 472 -15.36 -11.28 11.86
N SER A 473 -16.51 -11.87 12.17
CA SER A 473 -17.08 -12.98 11.38
C SER A 473 -17.46 -12.57 9.94
N SER A 474 -17.25 -11.31 9.60
CA SER A 474 -17.50 -10.73 8.28
C SER A 474 -16.36 -11.08 7.33
N LYS A 475 -16.71 -11.60 6.15
CA LYS A 475 -15.76 -11.84 5.07
C LYS A 475 -15.35 -10.54 4.33
N ASN A 476 -15.69 -9.37 4.84
CA ASN A 476 -15.43 -8.09 4.20
C ASN A 476 -14.03 -7.54 4.53
N SER A 477 -13.51 -7.88 5.68
CA SER A 477 -12.19 -7.44 6.14
C SER A 477 -11.47 -8.54 6.92
N TYR A 478 -10.15 -8.42 7.02
CA TYR A 478 -9.28 -9.20 7.90
C TYR A 478 -8.83 -8.32 9.05
N ASP A 479 -8.46 -8.93 10.17
CA ASP A 479 -7.83 -8.21 11.27
C ASP A 479 -6.41 -7.80 10.87
N VAL A 480 -6.06 -6.53 11.16
CA VAL A 480 -4.78 -5.94 10.75
C VAL A 480 -3.60 -6.70 11.33
N ARG A 481 -3.66 -7.06 12.63
CA ARG A 481 -2.58 -7.81 13.29
C ARG A 481 -2.30 -9.13 12.59
N ASP A 482 -3.33 -9.91 12.31
CA ASP A 482 -3.19 -11.23 11.71
C ASP A 482 -2.73 -11.14 10.25
N LEU A 483 -3.22 -10.13 9.51
CA LEU A 483 -2.74 -9.85 8.15
C LEU A 483 -1.26 -9.44 8.12
N LEU A 484 -0.82 -8.57 9.05
CA LEU A 484 0.58 -8.19 9.16
C LEU A 484 1.48 -9.39 9.50
N VAL A 485 1.05 -10.27 10.42
CA VAL A 485 1.79 -11.49 10.77
C VAL A 485 1.95 -12.40 9.55
N SER A 486 0.84 -12.76 8.90
CA SER A 486 0.86 -13.68 7.76
C SER A 486 1.66 -13.08 6.58
N MET A 487 1.45 -11.79 6.25
CA MET A 487 2.22 -11.10 5.20
C MET A 487 3.72 -11.06 5.52
N ASN A 488 4.09 -10.69 6.75
CA ASN A 488 5.50 -10.61 7.15
C ASN A 488 6.15 -12.00 7.15
N GLN A 489 5.45 -13.04 7.55
CA GLN A 489 5.94 -14.41 7.49
C GLN A 489 6.28 -14.83 6.05
N VAL A 490 5.39 -14.54 5.09
CA VAL A 490 5.66 -14.79 3.65
C VAL A 490 6.90 -14.01 3.20
N ILE A 491 6.98 -12.72 3.52
CA ILE A 491 8.11 -11.87 3.11
C ILE A 491 9.42 -12.35 3.72
N SER A 492 9.43 -12.69 5.02
CA SER A 492 10.64 -13.07 5.74
C SER A 492 11.17 -14.44 5.32
N SER A 493 10.29 -15.42 5.07
CA SER A 493 10.69 -16.76 4.64
C SER A 493 11.30 -16.77 3.22
N GLU A 494 10.81 -15.90 2.32
CA GLU A 494 11.29 -15.83 0.93
C GLU A 494 12.38 -14.76 0.72
N GLY A 495 12.79 -14.04 1.76
CA GLY A 495 13.79 -12.96 1.74
C GLY A 495 13.22 -11.65 2.27
N ASN A 496 13.61 -11.29 3.50
CA ASN A 496 13.09 -10.10 4.20
C ASN A 496 13.44 -8.81 3.44
N ILE A 497 12.46 -7.92 3.31
CA ILE A 497 12.59 -6.57 2.73
C ILE A 497 12.10 -5.53 3.72
N ASP A 498 12.60 -4.28 3.62
CA ASP A 498 12.34 -3.20 4.56
C ASP A 498 11.06 -2.44 4.21
N TRP A 499 9.90 -3.11 4.39
CA TRP A 499 8.61 -2.43 4.29
C TRP A 499 8.33 -1.61 5.55
N GLY A 500 7.65 -0.47 5.41
CA GLY A 500 7.11 0.33 6.50
C GLY A 500 5.59 0.16 6.64
N LEU A 501 5.01 0.66 7.73
CA LEU A 501 3.56 0.67 7.96
C LEU A 501 2.98 2.07 7.77
N ALA A 502 1.97 2.19 6.92
CA ALA A 502 1.10 3.35 6.76
C ALA A 502 -0.25 3.03 7.40
N ASP A 503 -0.48 3.55 8.60
CA ASP A 503 -1.67 3.24 9.41
C ASP A 503 -2.67 4.39 9.44
N HIS A 504 -3.98 4.07 9.56
CA HIS A 504 -5.07 5.02 9.62
C HIS A 504 -5.79 4.96 10.99
N PRO A 505 -5.21 5.54 12.07
CA PRO A 505 -5.73 5.44 13.43
C PRO A 505 -6.86 6.44 13.71
N TYR A 506 -7.89 6.43 12.87
CA TYR A 506 -9.07 7.28 13.07
C TYR A 506 -9.74 7.02 14.42
N ALA A 507 -10.45 8.02 14.92
CA ALA A 507 -11.33 7.83 16.07
C ALA A 507 -12.44 6.80 15.79
N TYR A 508 -12.84 6.03 16.79
CA TYR A 508 -13.93 5.07 16.62
C TYR A 508 -15.16 5.45 17.47
N PRO A 509 -16.35 5.55 16.83
CA PRO A 509 -16.58 5.67 15.38
C PRO A 509 -15.99 6.96 14.79
N LEU A 510 -15.78 7.02 13.45
CA LEU A 510 -15.14 8.16 12.76
C LEU A 510 -15.73 9.54 13.12
N THR A 511 -17.03 9.59 13.42
CA THR A 511 -17.73 10.83 13.79
C THR A 511 -17.50 11.24 15.25
N ASN A 512 -16.78 10.45 16.06
CA ASN A 512 -16.54 10.75 17.47
C ASN A 512 -15.34 11.66 17.65
N THR A 513 -15.52 12.96 17.50
CA THR A 513 -14.44 13.94 17.64
C THR A 513 -13.91 14.05 19.07
N THR A 514 -14.75 13.81 20.08
CA THR A 514 -14.35 13.82 21.50
C THR A 514 -14.05 12.41 22.03
N PHE A 515 -13.23 11.68 21.30
CA PHE A 515 -12.96 10.24 21.52
C PHE A 515 -12.40 9.92 22.92
N TRP A 516 -11.74 10.86 23.59
CA TRP A 516 -11.28 10.71 24.98
C TRP A 516 -12.43 10.54 26.00
N ASN A 517 -13.65 10.95 25.64
CA ASN A 517 -14.85 10.75 26.43
C ASN A 517 -15.60 9.45 26.11
N SER A 518 -15.00 8.57 25.31
CA SER A 518 -15.62 7.30 24.96
C SER A 518 -15.89 6.46 26.20
N SER A 519 -17.05 5.83 26.28
CA SER A 519 -17.49 5.05 27.43
C SER A 519 -18.16 3.74 27.01
N GLY A 520 -18.38 2.87 27.97
CA GLY A 520 -19.14 1.63 27.80
C GLY A 520 -18.51 0.65 26.82
N LYS A 521 -19.19 0.33 25.71
CA LYS A 521 -18.74 -0.67 24.75
C LYS A 521 -17.55 -0.19 23.91
N ILE A 522 -17.49 1.10 23.58
CA ILE A 522 -16.42 1.66 22.76
C ILE A 522 -15.10 1.61 23.53
N GLN A 523 -15.10 2.03 24.80
CA GLN A 523 -13.91 2.00 25.65
C GLN A 523 -13.31 0.59 25.80
N LYS A 524 -14.15 -0.46 25.74
CA LYS A 524 -13.69 -1.86 25.81
C LYS A 524 -13.00 -2.35 24.54
N LEU A 525 -13.22 -1.68 23.42
CA LEU A 525 -12.60 -2.01 22.14
C LEU A 525 -11.23 -1.35 21.97
N ILE A 526 -10.92 -0.32 22.77
CA ILE A 526 -9.69 0.47 22.68
C ILE A 526 -8.94 0.32 24.01
N THR A 527 -7.95 -0.55 24.03
CA THR A 527 -7.15 -0.86 25.22
C THR A 527 -5.64 -0.82 24.86
N ASN A 528 -4.77 -0.72 25.87
CA ASN A 528 -3.32 -0.77 25.65
C ASN A 528 -2.78 -2.20 25.55
N SER A 529 -3.66 -3.18 25.42
CA SER A 529 -3.27 -4.58 25.21
C SER A 529 -3.03 -4.85 23.73
N GLU A 530 -2.09 -5.71 23.41
CA GLU A 530 -1.88 -6.25 22.05
C GLU A 530 -3.14 -6.91 21.48
N ASN A 531 -4.01 -7.42 22.33
CA ASN A 531 -5.30 -8.00 21.96
C ASN A 531 -6.44 -6.95 21.89
N THR A 532 -6.12 -5.66 21.81
CA THR A 532 -7.13 -4.63 21.59
C THR A 532 -7.89 -4.86 20.29
N SER A 533 -9.19 -4.58 20.27
CA SER A 533 -9.96 -4.74 19.03
C SER A 533 -9.68 -3.64 18.00
N ILE A 534 -9.39 -2.43 18.46
CA ILE A 534 -9.20 -1.25 17.62
C ILE A 534 -7.99 -0.47 18.12
N VAL A 535 -7.15 0.00 17.19
CA VAL A 535 -6.10 0.96 17.47
C VAL A 535 -6.50 2.33 16.95
N THR A 536 -6.34 3.33 17.79
CA THR A 536 -6.57 4.76 17.53
C THR A 536 -5.44 5.56 18.16
N MET A 537 -5.48 6.88 18.08
CA MET A 537 -4.50 7.71 18.79
C MET A 537 -4.51 7.55 20.33
N GLN A 538 -5.51 6.88 20.91
CA GLN A 538 -5.55 6.61 22.36
C GLN A 538 -4.61 5.47 22.78
N ASN A 539 -4.27 4.59 21.88
CA ASN A 539 -3.45 3.39 22.13
C ASN A 539 -2.51 3.07 20.96
N ILE A 540 -2.02 4.10 20.28
CA ILE A 540 -1.17 3.96 19.08
C ILE A 540 0.14 3.20 19.35
N ASN A 541 0.62 3.22 20.60
CA ASN A 541 1.76 2.43 21.03
C ASN A 541 1.59 0.91 20.87
N VAL A 542 0.35 0.40 20.79
CA VAL A 542 0.10 -1.02 20.52
C VAL A 542 0.75 -1.45 19.20
N ILE A 543 0.59 -0.66 18.14
CA ILE A 543 1.22 -0.93 16.84
C ILE A 543 2.74 -0.84 16.93
N THR A 544 3.27 0.23 17.51
CA THR A 544 4.72 0.43 17.56
C THR A 544 5.42 -0.59 18.48
N ASN A 545 4.78 -1.01 19.57
CA ASN A 545 5.29 -2.09 20.41
C ASN A 545 5.24 -3.46 19.69
N PHE A 546 4.20 -3.69 18.88
CA PHE A 546 4.09 -4.90 18.06
C PHE A 546 5.22 -5.00 17.03
N LEU A 547 5.55 -3.90 16.36
CA LEU A 547 6.63 -3.85 15.36
C LEU A 547 8.05 -3.97 15.96
N GLN A 548 8.21 -3.86 17.27
CA GLN A 548 9.48 -4.10 17.97
C GLN A 548 9.76 -5.58 18.28
N LYS A 549 8.81 -6.46 18.02
CA LYS A 549 9.00 -7.90 18.17
C LYS A 549 10.04 -8.41 17.18
N GLU A 550 10.85 -9.37 17.60
CA GLU A 550 11.94 -9.95 16.81
C GLU A 550 11.46 -10.40 15.43
N GLU A 551 10.32 -11.08 15.37
CA GLU A 551 9.73 -11.57 14.13
C GLU A 551 9.25 -10.46 13.17
N MET A 552 9.09 -9.22 13.65
CA MET A 552 8.63 -8.08 12.86
C MET A 552 9.75 -7.15 12.41
N LEU A 553 10.97 -7.32 12.88
CA LEU A 553 12.10 -6.45 12.54
C LEU A 553 12.49 -6.57 11.05
N THR A 554 13.20 -5.57 10.57
CA THR A 554 13.86 -5.61 9.26
C THR A 554 14.97 -6.66 9.25
N ALA A 555 15.55 -6.95 8.08
CA ALA A 555 16.69 -7.87 7.98
C ALA A 555 17.93 -7.41 8.77
N ASP A 556 18.06 -6.10 8.99
CA ASP A 556 19.16 -5.49 9.75
C ASP A 556 18.83 -5.35 11.25
N GLY A 557 17.69 -5.86 11.72
CA GLY A 557 17.25 -5.81 13.12
C GLY A 557 16.64 -4.48 13.54
N GLU A 558 16.30 -3.59 12.60
CA GLU A 558 15.69 -2.29 12.89
C GLU A 558 14.16 -2.40 12.97
N VAL A 559 13.54 -1.54 13.77
CA VAL A 559 12.08 -1.42 13.85
C VAL A 559 11.55 -0.77 12.57
N ARG A 560 10.53 -1.37 11.96
CA ARG A 560 9.93 -0.85 10.72
C ARG A 560 9.33 0.54 10.92
N PRO A 561 9.59 1.49 10.00
CA PRO A 561 9.09 2.85 10.12
C PRO A 561 7.56 2.91 10.01
N VAL A 562 6.95 3.77 10.82
CA VAL A 562 5.49 4.01 10.80
C VAL A 562 5.20 5.42 10.32
N ILE A 563 4.25 5.57 9.42
CA ILE A 563 3.60 6.86 9.12
C ILE A 563 2.09 6.72 9.38
N LEU A 564 1.50 7.70 10.06
CA LEU A 564 0.05 7.77 10.19
C LEU A 564 -0.48 8.50 8.97
N SER A 565 -0.74 7.72 7.90
CA SER A 565 -0.93 8.25 6.55
C SER A 565 -2.30 8.87 6.33
N GLU A 566 -3.26 8.58 7.21
CA GLU A 566 -4.58 9.18 7.16
C GLU A 566 -5.24 9.18 8.53
N LEU A 567 -5.59 10.34 9.04
CA LEU A 567 -6.47 10.53 10.19
C LEU A 567 -7.10 11.92 10.13
N GLY A 568 -8.25 12.09 10.79
CA GLY A 568 -8.93 13.38 10.81
C GLY A 568 -10.06 13.40 11.84
N TYR A 569 -10.45 14.61 12.24
CA TYR A 569 -11.47 14.84 13.25
C TYR A 569 -12.52 15.81 12.72
N SER A 570 -13.80 15.47 12.90
CA SER A 570 -14.88 16.26 12.34
C SER A 570 -15.18 17.52 13.16
N SER A 571 -15.31 18.67 12.49
CA SER A 571 -15.82 19.90 13.12
C SER A 571 -17.34 19.90 13.33
N SER A 572 -18.08 18.87 12.90
CA SER A 572 -19.52 18.77 13.09
C SER A 572 -19.95 18.75 14.57
N GLN A 573 -19.05 18.35 15.47
CA GLN A 573 -19.24 18.42 16.93
C GLN A 573 -18.60 19.66 17.56
N GLY A 574 -18.20 20.64 16.75
CA GLY A 574 -17.57 21.90 17.17
C GLY A 574 -16.10 21.99 16.76
N GLU A 575 -15.70 23.13 16.20
CA GLU A 575 -14.34 23.39 15.74
C GLU A 575 -13.30 23.33 16.87
N ILE A 576 -13.68 23.73 18.09
CA ILE A 576 -12.81 23.64 19.28
C ILE A 576 -12.52 22.17 19.61
N ASN A 577 -13.50 21.27 19.50
CA ASN A 577 -13.30 19.84 19.71
C ASN A 577 -12.41 19.23 18.62
N GLN A 578 -12.61 19.64 17.36
CA GLN A 578 -11.75 19.23 16.24
C GLN A 578 -10.28 19.60 16.51
N ALA A 579 -10.03 20.83 16.92
CA ALA A 579 -8.69 21.33 17.20
C ALA A 579 -8.04 20.64 18.41
N ALA A 580 -8.84 20.39 19.49
CA ALA A 580 -8.35 19.65 20.65
C ALA A 580 -8.03 18.19 20.32
N ALA A 581 -8.82 17.55 19.45
CA ALA A 581 -8.58 16.18 18.97
C ALA A 581 -7.27 16.08 18.17
N PHE A 582 -7.04 17.05 17.30
CA PHE A 582 -5.76 17.12 16.55
C PHE A 582 -4.58 17.34 17.49
N ALA A 583 -4.68 18.25 18.47
CA ALA A 583 -3.60 18.47 19.42
C ALA A 583 -3.29 17.21 20.25
N TYR A 584 -4.32 16.46 20.68
CA TYR A 584 -4.16 15.16 21.33
C TYR A 584 -3.33 14.20 20.44
N ALA A 585 -3.80 14.02 19.19
CA ALA A 585 -3.17 13.10 18.26
C ALA A 585 -1.73 13.48 17.94
N TYR A 586 -1.46 14.77 17.73
CA TYR A 586 -0.12 15.26 17.42
C TYR A 586 0.86 14.98 18.57
N TYR A 587 0.51 15.34 19.81
CA TYR A 587 1.40 15.11 20.95
C TYR A 587 1.57 13.62 21.30
N ALA A 588 0.56 12.80 21.09
CA ALA A 588 0.70 11.35 21.22
C ALA A 588 1.67 10.76 20.18
N ALA A 589 1.58 11.22 18.92
CA ALA A 589 2.47 10.76 17.84
C ALA A 589 3.91 11.32 17.96
N GLU A 590 4.07 12.62 18.26
CA GLU A 590 5.38 13.29 18.36
C GLU A 590 6.28 12.65 19.42
N ASN A 591 5.70 12.12 20.47
CA ASN A 591 6.42 11.47 21.56
C ASN A 591 6.63 9.96 21.36
N ASN A 592 6.26 9.42 20.20
CA ASN A 592 6.54 8.04 19.83
C ASN A 592 7.67 7.99 18.79
N PRO A 593 8.87 7.48 19.15
CA PRO A 593 10.07 7.57 18.30
C PRO A 593 9.98 6.79 16.99
N TYR A 594 9.01 5.87 16.87
CA TYR A 594 8.81 5.04 15.67
C TYR A 594 7.85 5.66 14.67
N ILE A 595 7.15 6.76 15.02
CA ILE A 595 6.23 7.46 14.12
C ILE A 595 6.98 8.60 13.41
N ASN A 596 7.14 8.48 12.11
CA ASN A 596 7.90 9.42 11.28
C ASN A 596 7.07 10.58 10.73
N ALA A 597 5.75 10.39 10.58
CA ALA A 597 4.85 11.44 10.10
C ALA A 597 3.41 11.19 10.56
N ILE A 598 2.66 12.29 10.72
CA ILE A 598 1.20 12.30 10.93
C ILE A 598 0.57 13.15 9.82
N LEU A 599 -0.24 12.53 8.96
CA LEU A 599 -0.82 13.16 7.79
C LEU A 599 -2.32 13.41 8.03
N LEU A 600 -2.67 14.67 8.32
CA LEU A 600 -4.06 15.04 8.58
C LEU A 600 -4.90 14.95 7.29
N SER A 601 -5.97 14.25 7.30
CA SER A 601 -7.00 14.23 6.28
C SER A 601 -8.13 15.19 6.72
N ARG A 602 -8.16 16.43 6.21
CA ARG A 602 -7.49 16.98 5.03
C ARG A 602 -7.33 18.51 5.13
N GLN A 603 -6.77 19.13 4.09
CA GLN A 603 -6.61 20.60 4.06
C GLN A 603 -7.96 21.33 3.91
N THR A 604 -8.85 20.87 3.04
CA THR A 604 -10.17 21.48 2.75
C THR A 604 -11.27 20.43 2.90
N ASP A 605 -12.40 20.79 3.51
CA ASP A 605 -13.57 19.92 3.65
C ASP A 605 -14.04 19.38 2.30
N ALA A 606 -14.31 18.08 2.20
CA ALA A 606 -14.92 17.46 1.03
C ALA A 606 -16.44 17.36 1.20
N GLY A 607 -17.19 17.72 0.15
CA GLY A 607 -18.65 17.80 0.20
C GLY A 607 -19.34 16.47 0.54
N GLU A 608 -18.80 15.37 0.05
CA GLU A 608 -19.33 14.02 0.29
C GLU A 608 -19.06 13.54 1.72
N GLU A 609 -17.92 13.89 2.30
CA GLU A 609 -17.59 13.61 3.70
C GLU A 609 -18.46 14.43 4.63
N ILE A 610 -18.72 15.72 4.33
CA ILE A 610 -19.66 16.57 5.09
C ILE A 610 -21.04 15.91 5.15
N ALA A 611 -21.53 15.34 4.05
CA ALA A 611 -22.82 14.64 4.02
C ALA A 611 -22.88 13.43 4.95
N GLN A 612 -21.73 12.87 5.32
CA GLN A 612 -21.56 11.77 6.29
C GLN A 612 -21.26 12.25 7.72
N GLY A 613 -21.24 13.58 7.94
CA GLY A 613 -20.88 14.18 9.23
C GLY A 613 -19.36 14.33 9.44
N LEU A 614 -18.57 14.20 8.39
CA LEU A 614 -17.11 14.20 8.41
C LEU A 614 -16.55 15.52 7.80
N ALA A 615 -16.71 16.63 8.51
CA ALA A 615 -16.10 17.91 8.12
C ALA A 615 -14.67 17.99 8.66
N LEU A 616 -13.72 17.29 7.99
CA LEU A 616 -12.38 16.99 8.50
C LEU A 616 -11.35 18.09 8.21
N GLY A 617 -11.60 18.97 7.23
CA GLY A 617 -10.64 19.96 6.74
C GLY A 617 -10.17 20.97 7.78
N LEU A 618 -8.98 21.53 7.57
CA LEU A 618 -8.51 22.76 8.24
C LEU A 618 -9.37 23.97 7.83
N SER A 619 -9.88 23.94 6.61
CA SER A 619 -10.74 24.95 6.02
C SER A 619 -12.06 24.34 5.58
N THR A 620 -13.11 25.17 5.53
CA THR A 620 -14.38 24.78 4.94
C THR A 620 -14.23 24.61 3.42
N GLN A 621 -15.21 23.97 2.76
CA GLN A 621 -15.26 23.85 1.31
C GLN A 621 -15.21 25.22 0.59
N GLY A 622 -15.67 26.29 1.23
CA GLY A 622 -15.58 27.67 0.73
C GLY A 622 -14.24 28.37 0.99
N GLY A 623 -13.25 27.65 1.56
CA GLY A 623 -11.92 28.20 1.84
C GLY A 623 -11.80 29.01 3.13
N GLN A 624 -12.82 29.02 3.98
CA GLN A 624 -12.79 29.71 5.26
C GLN A 624 -12.04 28.87 6.30
N HIS A 625 -11.00 29.42 6.91
CA HIS A 625 -10.22 28.77 7.95
C HIS A 625 -11.08 28.46 9.17
N LYS A 626 -10.98 27.24 9.70
CA LYS A 626 -11.61 26.81 10.94
C LYS A 626 -10.64 27.06 12.11
N TYR A 627 -11.14 26.90 13.34
CA TYR A 627 -10.31 27.07 14.54
C TYR A 627 -9.06 26.16 14.55
N ILE A 628 -9.16 24.94 14.03
CA ILE A 628 -8.03 24.01 13.89
C ILE A 628 -6.89 24.56 13.04
N TYR A 629 -7.13 25.48 12.09
CA TYR A 629 -6.10 26.03 11.20
C TYR A 629 -4.93 26.64 11.97
N GLU A 630 -5.23 27.53 12.93
CA GLU A 630 -4.20 28.17 13.74
C GLU A 630 -3.50 27.18 14.71
N VAL A 631 -4.22 26.17 15.21
CA VAL A 631 -3.64 25.11 16.03
C VAL A 631 -2.67 24.27 15.20
N TYR A 632 -3.09 23.82 14.02
CA TYR A 632 -2.27 23.05 13.09
C TYR A 632 -1.01 23.82 12.69
N LYS A 633 -1.16 25.09 12.31
CA LYS A 633 -0.06 25.98 11.91
C LYS A 633 1.03 26.06 12.98
N ASN A 634 0.65 26.18 14.26
CA ASN A 634 1.56 26.54 15.33
C ASN A 634 1.94 25.39 16.28
N ILE A 635 1.40 24.18 16.10
CA ILE A 635 1.55 23.08 17.07
C ILE A 635 3.00 22.61 17.24
N ASP A 636 3.83 22.71 16.20
CA ASP A 636 5.25 22.35 16.17
C ASP A 636 6.19 23.57 16.30
N GLN A 637 5.64 24.75 16.61
CA GLN A 637 6.41 25.98 16.74
C GLN A 637 6.76 26.25 18.21
N VAL A 638 7.78 27.09 18.43
CA VAL A 638 8.28 27.45 19.79
C VAL A 638 7.16 27.98 20.71
N ASN A 639 6.15 28.64 20.15
CA ASN A 639 5.01 29.20 20.87
C ASN A 639 3.75 28.29 20.87
N SER A 640 3.90 27.01 20.57
CA SER A 640 2.80 26.01 20.46
C SER A 640 1.85 26.03 21.67
N ASN A 641 2.37 26.21 22.87
CA ASN A 641 1.55 26.29 24.09
C ASN A 641 0.45 27.35 24.02
N SER A 642 0.71 28.49 23.35
CA SER A 642 -0.29 29.56 23.21
C SER A 642 -1.49 29.13 22.37
N TYR A 643 -1.33 28.14 21.51
CA TYR A 643 -2.34 27.63 20.60
C TYR A 643 -2.95 26.29 21.04
N THR A 644 -2.32 25.58 22.00
CA THR A 644 -2.75 24.22 22.40
C THR A 644 -3.20 24.15 23.87
N GLU A 645 -2.93 25.16 24.71
CA GLU A 645 -3.29 25.13 26.12
C GLU A 645 -4.80 24.96 26.36
N PHE A 646 -5.66 25.58 25.53
CA PHE A 646 -7.11 25.42 25.60
C PHE A 646 -7.54 23.96 25.51
N ALA A 647 -6.84 23.15 24.73
CA ALA A 647 -7.18 21.77 24.45
C ALA A 647 -7.10 20.89 25.71
N LYS A 648 -6.17 21.19 26.63
CA LYS A 648 -6.07 20.48 27.90
C LYS A 648 -7.38 20.56 28.69
N SER A 649 -8.00 21.75 28.76
CA SER A 649 -9.28 21.93 29.46
C SER A 649 -10.44 21.24 28.72
N VAL A 650 -10.40 21.18 27.39
CA VAL A 650 -11.42 20.50 26.55
C VAL A 650 -11.33 18.99 26.72
N ILE A 651 -10.11 18.45 26.75
CA ILE A 651 -9.83 17.02 26.90
C ILE A 651 -10.04 16.57 28.35
N GLY A 652 -9.83 17.48 29.33
CA GLY A 652 -9.94 17.18 30.76
C GLY A 652 -8.62 16.70 31.38
N ILE A 653 -7.46 17.13 30.82
CA ILE A 653 -6.11 16.84 31.30
C ILE A 653 -5.44 18.10 31.87
N THR A 654 -4.41 17.91 32.65
CA THR A 654 -3.57 19.01 33.19
C THR A 654 -2.22 19.12 32.47
N ASN A 655 -1.75 18.01 31.94
CA ASN A 655 -0.47 17.91 31.25
C ASN A 655 -0.56 17.00 30.03
N TRP A 656 0.17 17.32 28.96
CA TRP A 656 0.25 16.49 27.76
C TRP A 656 0.83 15.10 28.03
N SER A 657 1.65 14.91 29.08
CA SER A 657 2.12 13.59 29.49
C SER A 657 1.00 12.58 29.81
N GLU A 658 -0.22 13.05 30.07
CA GLU A 658 -1.39 12.18 30.34
C GLU A 658 -1.94 11.49 29.07
N VAL A 659 -1.61 12.02 27.88
CA VAL A 659 -2.00 11.44 26.58
C VAL A 659 -0.83 10.76 25.87
N ILE A 660 0.40 10.99 26.33
CA ILE A 660 1.60 10.35 25.82
C ILE A 660 1.71 8.96 26.43
N GLN A 661 1.75 7.97 25.58
CA GLN A 661 1.94 6.58 26.00
C GLN A 661 3.41 6.22 25.81
N PRO A 662 4.10 5.68 26.82
CA PRO A 662 5.48 5.28 26.64
C PRO A 662 5.53 4.17 25.58
N ALA A 663 6.39 4.34 24.58
CA ALA A 663 6.88 3.22 23.79
C ALA A 663 7.76 2.37 24.74
N ASN A 664 7.55 1.06 24.75
CA ASN A 664 8.31 0.15 25.60
C ASN A 664 9.76 0.05 25.13
#